data_ec92593beeca078d757056c303f3eefb
#
_entry.id   ec92593beeca078d757056c303f3eefb
#
_cell.length_a   1.000
_cell.length_b   1.000
_cell.length_c   1.000
_cell.angle_alpha   90.00
_cell.angle_beta   90.00
_cell.angle_gamma   90.00
#
_symmetry.space_group_name_H-M   'P 1'
#
loop_
_entity.id
_entity.type
_entity.pdbx_description
1 polymer ?
#
loop_
_entity_poly.entity_id
_entity_poly.type
_entity_poly.pdbx_seq_one_letter_code
_entity_poly.pdbx_strand_id
1 'polypeptide(L)'
;WKSKDGGANFDRIGTPHADHHDLWIATNDPQRMVVANDGGGQVSYNGGEGWSSYYTSASAQIYQVATDNQFPYMIYGAQQDNSTFAIRSRTSGGSIGERDWWPVAGGESGYIAPDPDNPNVTFGGSYGGYLNKYDSELGLSDRIDVWPDNPMGAGAKDAKYRFQWTFPIVISPHNPDVLYATSQHVHRSTDEGMSWETISPDLTRNDTTKQDESGGPITKDDTSVEYYNTIFSFVESPIEPGLLWAGADDGLVHISRNNGQSWGNVTPKDMPEAMISIIDASHHAAGTAYIAATRYKFGDFSPMLYKTTNYGESWTKIITGIPPMDFTRAIREDPNRAGLLYAGTETGLYVSFDDGKQWQPLQLNLPAVPITDLAVHKRDKDLIVATQGRSFWILDDLPVLHQLQDDVLAKSHHLFDPEDPYLFGGRSWGSSATAGQNPQGGAVVYYYLAEDEDQEIKLEFVDMRDQVVQSYSSKEDWRGRPVRESALFHEDEEQAPRGSLSDKAGLQSYAWGLDYPGVTNINGRQILWAGSTAGPRAVPGTYTVRMYVGDELVGEKEFEVKKDPRLEQISQEDLVKQFELVQTINAKLDSTHKAINKIRSVREELREQMGSLGVDESSKALRERAQAMMKAMTEIEEALVQTKAEATQDVLNFPIRLNNKLAALKSTVATGYGRPTAQQYAVYEDLAVKTDVHLTRLQKIWNGEYTDI
;
A
#
# COMPACT_ATOMS: atom_id res chain seq x y z
N TRP A 1 13.96 -27.76 25.95
CA TRP A 1 13.86 -28.81 26.99
C TRP A 1 14.04 -28.17 28.38
N LYS A 2 13.30 -28.66 29.37
CA LYS A 2 13.37 -28.21 30.75
C LYS A 2 13.60 -29.36 31.69
N SER A 3 14.58 -29.23 32.56
CA SER A 3 14.80 -30.18 33.66
C SER A 3 14.31 -29.56 34.99
N LYS A 4 13.70 -30.35 35.84
CA LYS A 4 13.29 -30.02 37.22
C LYS A 4 14.10 -30.78 38.29
N ASP A 5 15.04 -31.61 37.86
CA ASP A 5 15.78 -32.53 38.72
C ASP A 5 17.32 -32.46 38.50
N GLY A 6 17.80 -31.27 38.13
CA GLY A 6 19.24 -31.02 37.96
C GLY A 6 19.84 -31.64 36.69
N GLY A 7 19.04 -31.87 35.66
CA GLY A 7 19.51 -32.42 34.39
C GLY A 7 19.40 -33.96 34.28
N ALA A 8 18.79 -34.63 35.28
CA ALA A 8 18.59 -36.06 35.21
C ALA A 8 17.52 -36.47 34.20
N ASN A 9 16.47 -35.66 34.09
CA ASN A 9 15.42 -35.81 33.09
C ASN A 9 15.05 -34.47 32.45
N PHE A 10 14.55 -34.50 31.22
CA PHE A 10 14.14 -33.32 30.47
C PHE A 10 12.75 -33.47 29.88
N ASP A 11 11.89 -32.52 30.16
CA ASP A 11 10.58 -32.37 29.50
C ASP A 11 10.70 -31.44 28.30
N ARG A 12 10.07 -31.81 27.18
CA ARG A 12 9.98 -30.90 26.02
C ARG A 12 9.01 -29.74 26.32
N ILE A 13 9.46 -28.53 26.12
CA ILE A 13 8.59 -27.35 26.12
C ILE A 13 8.20 -27.05 24.67
N GLY A 14 6.89 -26.94 24.41
CA GLY A 14 6.38 -26.49 23.11
C GLY A 14 6.58 -24.99 22.96
N THR A 15 7.10 -24.56 21.82
CA THR A 15 7.25 -23.16 21.43
C THR A 15 6.55 -22.93 20.11
N PRO A 16 6.09 -21.71 19.80
CA PRO A 16 5.39 -21.41 18.56
C PRO A 16 6.22 -21.62 17.30
N HIS A 17 7.55 -21.51 17.36
CA HIS A 17 8.47 -21.76 16.27
C HIS A 17 9.67 -22.59 16.74
N ALA A 18 10.38 -23.19 15.81
CA ALA A 18 11.60 -23.94 16.05
C ALA A 18 12.85 -23.05 15.95
N ASP A 19 14.01 -23.68 15.96
CA ASP A 19 15.32 -23.07 15.72
C ASP A 19 15.63 -21.90 16.66
N HIS A 20 15.90 -22.25 17.92
CA HIS A 20 16.07 -21.29 19.01
C HIS A 20 17.52 -20.86 19.12
N HIS A 21 17.75 -19.53 19.18
CA HIS A 21 19.05 -18.91 19.24
C HIS A 21 19.39 -18.34 20.61
N ASP A 22 18.38 -17.90 21.38
CA ASP A 22 18.59 -17.37 22.72
C ASP A 22 17.36 -17.58 23.62
N LEU A 23 17.62 -17.67 24.93
CA LEU A 23 16.61 -17.81 25.97
C LEU A 23 17.00 -16.96 27.19
N TRP A 24 16.21 -15.95 27.48
CA TRP A 24 16.33 -15.18 28.70
C TRP A 24 15.28 -15.61 29.74
N ILE A 25 15.70 -15.81 31.01
CA ILE A 25 14.83 -16.14 32.13
C ILE A 25 15.02 -15.06 33.20
N ALA A 26 13.91 -14.47 33.66
CA ALA A 26 13.98 -13.45 34.71
C ALA A 26 14.51 -14.05 36.02
N THR A 27 15.55 -13.46 36.58
CA THR A 27 16.22 -13.95 37.79
C THR A 27 15.34 -13.86 39.04
N ASN A 28 14.40 -12.95 39.08
CA ASN A 28 13.44 -12.74 40.18
C ASN A 28 12.09 -13.43 39.97
N ASP A 29 11.82 -13.97 38.79
CA ASP A 29 10.58 -14.67 38.45
C ASP A 29 10.80 -15.65 37.29
N PRO A 30 11.14 -16.92 37.56
CA PRO A 30 11.44 -17.90 36.53
C PRO A 30 10.23 -18.32 35.69
N GLN A 31 9.03 -17.85 36.01
CA GLN A 31 7.87 -18.03 35.14
C GLN A 31 7.91 -17.07 33.94
N ARG A 32 8.64 -15.98 34.06
CA ARG A 32 8.78 -14.98 33.00
C ARG A 32 10.02 -15.24 32.15
N MET A 33 9.81 -15.54 30.89
CA MET A 33 10.84 -15.92 29.93
C MET A 33 10.66 -15.18 28.61
N VAL A 34 11.76 -14.97 27.90
CA VAL A 34 11.79 -14.49 26.51
C VAL A 34 12.62 -15.48 25.71
N VAL A 35 12.12 -15.93 24.58
CA VAL A 35 12.84 -16.78 23.64
C VAL A 35 12.96 -16.07 22.30
N ALA A 36 14.10 -16.20 21.65
CA ALA A 36 14.37 -15.78 20.28
C ALA A 36 14.60 -17.01 19.41
N ASN A 37 13.92 -17.05 18.27
CA ASN A 37 14.04 -18.11 17.26
C ASN A 37 13.76 -17.53 15.86
N ASP A 38 13.84 -18.35 14.83
CA ASP A 38 13.67 -17.91 13.44
C ASP A 38 12.24 -17.43 13.07
N GLY A 39 11.28 -17.65 13.95
CA GLY A 39 9.94 -17.02 13.87
C GLY A 39 9.87 -15.63 14.52
N GLY A 40 10.89 -15.25 15.31
CA GLY A 40 10.93 -13.97 16.04
C GLY A 40 11.07 -14.10 17.54
N GLY A 41 10.62 -13.10 18.29
CA GLY A 41 10.67 -13.07 19.75
C GLY A 41 9.32 -13.42 20.39
N GLN A 42 9.35 -14.32 21.40
CA GLN A 42 8.15 -14.69 22.15
C GLN A 42 8.37 -14.56 23.65
N VAL A 43 7.31 -14.26 24.37
CA VAL A 43 7.29 -14.09 25.82
C VAL A 43 6.40 -15.14 26.48
N SER A 44 6.88 -15.72 27.58
CA SER A 44 6.12 -16.59 28.47
C SER A 44 6.02 -15.99 29.86
N TYR A 45 4.88 -16.13 30.51
CA TYR A 45 4.61 -15.74 31.91
C TYR A 45 4.25 -16.94 32.81
N ASN A 46 4.34 -18.16 32.28
CA ASN A 46 3.97 -19.40 32.97
C ASN A 46 5.04 -20.49 32.85
N GLY A 47 6.31 -20.08 32.78
CA GLY A 47 7.44 -21.03 32.78
C GLY A 47 7.57 -21.86 31.52
N GLY A 48 7.06 -21.35 30.38
CA GLY A 48 7.13 -21.98 29.08
C GLY A 48 5.94 -22.92 28.78
N GLU A 49 4.88 -22.93 29.60
CA GLU A 49 3.66 -23.69 29.32
C GLU A 49 2.81 -23.03 28.21
N GLY A 50 2.98 -21.72 28.00
CA GLY A 50 2.39 -20.95 26.92
C GLY A 50 3.27 -19.77 26.53
N TRP A 51 3.16 -19.34 25.28
CA TRP A 51 3.96 -18.28 24.69
C TRP A 51 3.08 -17.29 23.94
N SER A 52 3.53 -16.04 23.82
CA SER A 52 2.93 -15.08 22.90
C SER A 52 3.07 -15.55 21.44
N SER A 53 2.25 -14.99 20.54
CA SER A 53 2.46 -15.15 19.11
C SER A 53 3.83 -14.60 18.68
N TYR A 54 4.41 -15.14 17.61
CA TYR A 54 5.59 -14.57 16.96
C TYR A 54 5.25 -13.48 15.92
N TYR A 55 3.97 -13.26 15.60
CA TYR A 55 3.50 -12.15 14.75
C TYR A 55 3.54 -10.79 15.48
N THR A 56 4.57 -10.54 16.25
CA THR A 56 4.74 -9.33 17.05
C THR A 56 5.80 -8.39 16.48
N SER A 57 6.44 -8.78 15.39
CA SER A 57 7.55 -8.08 14.75
C SER A 57 7.27 -7.91 13.25
N ALA A 58 7.51 -6.72 12.71
CA ALA A 58 7.46 -6.45 11.27
C ALA A 58 8.80 -6.82 10.62
N SER A 59 9.25 -8.06 10.84
CA SER A 59 10.53 -8.57 10.32
C SER A 59 10.30 -9.83 9.49
N ALA A 60 10.93 -9.87 8.32
CA ALA A 60 10.98 -11.05 7.46
C ALA A 60 12.19 -10.95 6.54
N GLN A 61 12.83 -12.07 6.30
CA GLN A 61 13.89 -12.22 5.29
C GLN A 61 13.26 -12.77 4.02
N ILE A 62 13.13 -11.92 3.00
CA ILE A 62 12.54 -12.26 1.72
C ILE A 62 13.63 -12.40 0.67
N TYR A 63 13.55 -13.42 -0.18
CA TYR A 63 14.53 -13.67 -1.24
C TYR A 63 14.16 -13.02 -2.57
N GLN A 64 12.95 -13.31 -3.05
CA GLN A 64 12.46 -12.85 -4.34
C GLN A 64 11.04 -12.32 -4.20
N VAL A 65 10.62 -11.48 -5.15
CA VAL A 65 9.26 -10.94 -5.17
C VAL A 65 8.63 -11.14 -6.54
N ALA A 66 7.37 -11.59 -6.54
CA ALA A 66 6.52 -11.62 -7.72
C ALA A 66 5.18 -10.92 -7.43
N THR A 67 4.49 -10.52 -8.48
CA THR A 67 3.15 -9.93 -8.39
C THR A 67 2.23 -10.56 -9.43
N ASP A 68 0.92 -10.48 -9.20
CA ASP A 68 -0.10 -10.89 -10.16
C ASP A 68 -0.89 -9.69 -10.71
N ASN A 69 -1.91 -9.95 -11.52
CA ASN A 69 -2.76 -8.93 -12.12
C ASN A 69 -4.16 -8.83 -11.48
N GLN A 70 -4.40 -9.46 -10.33
CA GLN A 70 -5.65 -9.30 -9.59
C GLN A 70 -5.90 -7.83 -9.20
N PHE A 71 -7.08 -7.52 -8.72
CA PHE A 71 -7.37 -6.22 -8.12
C PHE A 71 -7.99 -6.40 -6.71
N PRO A 72 -7.35 -5.88 -5.65
CA PRO A 72 -5.95 -5.44 -5.62
C PRO A 72 -4.99 -6.56 -6.00
N TYR A 73 -3.82 -6.21 -6.54
CA TYR A 73 -2.81 -7.22 -6.88
C TYR A 73 -2.25 -7.87 -5.62
N MET A 74 -1.76 -9.09 -5.78
CA MET A 74 -1.07 -9.84 -4.74
C MET A 74 0.45 -9.72 -4.91
N ILE A 75 1.15 -9.75 -3.79
CA ILE A 75 2.61 -9.81 -3.70
C ILE A 75 2.97 -11.17 -3.16
N TYR A 76 3.89 -11.86 -3.81
CA TYR A 76 4.32 -13.21 -3.48
C TYR A 76 5.78 -13.22 -3.08
N GLY A 77 6.12 -14.03 -2.07
CA GLY A 77 7.50 -14.23 -1.67
C GLY A 77 7.70 -15.46 -0.79
N ALA A 78 8.94 -15.91 -0.75
CA ALA A 78 9.42 -16.91 0.18
C ALA A 78 10.15 -16.22 1.33
N GLN A 79 9.82 -16.60 2.55
CA GLN A 79 10.43 -16.10 3.76
C GLN A 79 11.30 -17.20 4.37
N GLN A 80 12.57 -16.91 4.61
CA GLN A 80 13.48 -17.83 5.29
C GLN A 80 12.84 -18.36 6.57
N ASP A 81 12.88 -19.66 6.77
CA ASP A 81 12.34 -20.44 7.90
C ASP A 81 10.83 -20.35 8.14
N ASN A 82 10.10 -19.59 7.32
CA ASN A 82 8.67 -19.34 7.48
C ASN A 82 7.83 -19.64 6.22
N SER A 83 8.36 -20.44 5.28
CA SER A 83 7.67 -20.89 4.07
C SER A 83 7.38 -19.76 3.08
N THR A 84 6.30 -19.88 2.34
CA THR A 84 5.90 -18.95 1.27
C THR A 84 4.58 -18.28 1.61
N PHE A 85 4.35 -17.11 1.04
CA PHE A 85 3.08 -16.43 1.22
C PHE A 85 2.73 -15.52 0.03
N ALA A 86 1.43 -15.30 -0.12
CA ALA A 86 0.87 -14.21 -0.90
C ALA A 86 0.22 -13.20 0.04
N ILE A 87 0.42 -11.91 -0.19
CA ILE A 87 -0.17 -10.83 0.60
C ILE A 87 -0.79 -9.78 -0.32
N ARG A 88 -1.93 -9.20 0.08
CA ARG A 88 -2.58 -8.14 -0.68
C ARG A 88 -1.77 -6.86 -0.67
N SER A 89 -1.67 -6.17 -1.82
CA SER A 89 -1.07 -4.83 -1.92
C SER A 89 -1.88 -3.78 -1.17
N ARG A 90 -3.20 -3.96 -1.08
CA ARG A 90 -4.12 -3.13 -0.29
C ARG A 90 -5.33 -3.94 0.14
N THR A 91 -5.97 -3.51 1.21
CA THR A 91 -7.21 -4.11 1.72
C THR A 91 -8.31 -3.06 1.91
N SER A 92 -9.56 -3.48 1.83
CA SER A 92 -10.69 -2.64 2.22
C SER A 92 -10.79 -2.45 3.74
N GLY A 93 -9.98 -3.14 4.53
CA GLY A 93 -9.78 -2.89 5.96
C GLY A 93 -8.92 -1.65 6.21
N GLY A 94 -8.66 -1.34 7.47
CA GLY A 94 -7.83 -0.18 7.83
C GLY A 94 -6.33 -0.42 7.74
N SER A 95 -5.94 -1.67 7.71
CA SER A 95 -4.54 -2.09 7.65
C SER A 95 -4.46 -3.49 7.06
N ILE A 96 -3.34 -3.81 6.44
CA ILE A 96 -3.02 -5.12 5.89
C ILE A 96 -2.51 -6.00 7.04
N GLY A 97 -3.22 -7.07 7.36
CA GLY A 97 -2.94 -7.94 8.50
C GLY A 97 -3.11 -9.42 8.17
N GLU A 98 -3.21 -10.26 9.20
CA GLU A 98 -3.29 -11.73 9.07
C GLU A 98 -4.40 -12.25 8.15
N ARG A 99 -5.45 -11.45 7.89
CA ARG A 99 -6.55 -11.81 6.99
C ARG A 99 -6.22 -11.61 5.50
N ASP A 100 -5.14 -10.91 5.23
CA ASP A 100 -4.79 -10.44 3.89
C ASP A 100 -3.62 -11.21 3.30
N TRP A 101 -3.13 -12.25 3.98
CA TRP A 101 -2.08 -13.13 3.50
C TRP A 101 -2.36 -14.60 3.79
N TRP A 102 -1.83 -15.48 2.97
CA TRP A 102 -1.95 -16.93 3.09
C TRP A 102 -0.79 -17.66 2.42
N PRO A 103 -0.49 -18.93 2.84
CA PRO A 103 0.53 -19.75 2.22
C PRO A 103 0.21 -20.06 0.76
N VAL A 104 1.27 -20.22 -0.06
CA VAL A 104 1.21 -20.59 -1.47
C VAL A 104 2.21 -21.71 -1.81
N ALA A 105 2.45 -22.00 -3.10
CA ALA A 105 3.40 -23.00 -3.54
C ALA A 105 4.83 -22.74 -3.06
N GLY A 106 5.64 -23.81 -2.97
CA GLY A 106 7.07 -23.75 -2.68
C GLY A 106 7.42 -23.88 -1.22
N GLY A 107 8.62 -23.47 -0.88
CA GLY A 107 9.20 -23.44 0.46
C GLY A 107 10.02 -22.17 0.69
N GLU A 108 10.65 -22.09 1.82
CA GLU A 108 11.30 -20.90 2.39
C GLU A 108 12.30 -20.16 1.49
N SER A 109 12.83 -20.80 0.49
CA SER A 109 13.95 -20.31 -0.32
C SER A 109 13.59 -20.01 -1.77
N GLY A 110 12.39 -20.38 -2.22
CA GLY A 110 12.08 -20.46 -3.64
C GLY A 110 11.56 -19.19 -4.28
N TYR A 111 11.65 -19.16 -5.60
CA TYR A 111 10.83 -18.31 -6.44
C TYR A 111 9.37 -18.75 -6.38
N ILE A 112 8.46 -17.80 -6.52
CA ILE A 112 7.02 -18.06 -6.70
C ILE A 112 6.61 -17.43 -8.02
N ALA A 113 5.95 -18.23 -8.87
CA ALA A 113 5.39 -17.78 -10.12
C ALA A 113 3.86 -17.95 -10.07
N PRO A 114 3.09 -16.86 -9.88
CA PRO A 114 1.63 -16.92 -9.97
C PRO A 114 1.21 -17.14 -11.42
N ASP A 115 0.20 -17.98 -11.62
CA ASP A 115 -0.39 -18.22 -12.95
C ASP A 115 -1.16 -16.95 -13.38
N PRO A 116 -0.84 -16.35 -14.54
CA PRO A 116 -1.48 -15.12 -14.98
C PRO A 116 -2.94 -15.30 -15.40
N ASP A 117 -3.36 -16.51 -15.76
CA ASP A 117 -4.71 -16.82 -16.21
C ASP A 117 -5.59 -17.41 -15.09
N ASN A 118 -4.97 -18.02 -14.08
CA ASN A 118 -5.68 -18.58 -12.94
C ASN A 118 -5.09 -18.10 -11.62
N PRO A 119 -5.68 -17.08 -10.97
CA PRO A 119 -5.15 -16.49 -9.75
C PRO A 119 -5.14 -17.45 -8.54
N ASN A 120 -5.76 -18.63 -8.64
CA ASN A 120 -5.75 -19.64 -7.61
C ASN A 120 -4.53 -20.57 -7.70
N VAL A 121 -3.82 -20.58 -8.85
CA VAL A 121 -2.68 -21.43 -9.09
C VAL A 121 -1.37 -20.68 -8.93
N THR A 122 -0.44 -21.28 -8.19
CA THR A 122 0.94 -20.81 -8.07
C THR A 122 1.92 -21.96 -8.28
N PHE A 123 3.08 -21.63 -8.84
CA PHE A 123 4.24 -22.52 -8.91
C PHE A 123 5.31 -22.00 -7.96
N GLY A 124 5.91 -22.85 -7.16
CA GLY A 124 6.89 -22.42 -6.18
C GLY A 124 7.96 -23.43 -5.91
N GLY A 125 9.20 -22.95 -5.75
CA GLY A 125 10.38 -23.77 -5.52
C GLY A 125 10.77 -23.86 -4.05
N SER A 126 11.68 -24.81 -3.77
CA SER A 126 12.38 -24.92 -2.52
C SER A 126 13.75 -25.58 -2.77
N TYR A 127 14.58 -25.60 -1.74
CA TYR A 127 15.92 -26.22 -1.85
C TYR A 127 15.87 -27.65 -2.40
N GLY A 128 16.99 -28.11 -2.95
CA GLY A 128 17.10 -29.45 -3.54
C GLY A 128 16.36 -29.63 -4.87
N GLY A 129 15.87 -28.55 -5.48
CA GLY A 129 15.13 -28.57 -6.74
C GLY A 129 13.67 -28.99 -6.57
N TYR A 130 13.14 -28.95 -5.36
CA TYR A 130 11.73 -29.22 -5.11
C TYR A 130 10.85 -28.14 -5.74
N LEU A 131 9.87 -28.55 -6.52
CA LEU A 131 8.96 -27.67 -7.27
C LEU A 131 7.52 -28.16 -7.13
N ASN A 132 6.65 -27.25 -6.70
CA ASN A 132 5.25 -27.54 -6.46
C ASN A 132 4.36 -26.66 -7.35
N LYS A 133 3.24 -27.24 -7.80
CA LYS A 133 2.04 -26.52 -8.21
C LYS A 133 1.05 -26.54 -7.05
N TYR A 134 0.51 -25.40 -6.65
CA TYR A 134 -0.48 -25.28 -5.58
C TYR A 134 -1.74 -24.61 -6.12
N ASP A 135 -2.89 -25.22 -5.84
CA ASP A 135 -4.21 -24.68 -6.12
C ASP A 135 -4.85 -24.25 -4.78
N SER A 136 -4.99 -22.95 -4.59
CA SER A 136 -5.54 -22.36 -3.35
C SER A 136 -7.05 -22.57 -3.19
N GLU A 137 -7.80 -22.79 -4.29
CA GLU A 137 -9.24 -23.07 -4.23
C GLU A 137 -9.49 -24.50 -3.72
N LEU A 138 -8.69 -25.45 -4.16
CA LEU A 138 -8.76 -26.85 -3.73
C LEU A 138 -7.95 -27.13 -2.47
N GLY A 139 -6.96 -26.31 -2.16
CA GLY A 139 -6.00 -26.54 -1.07
C GLY A 139 -5.08 -27.73 -1.37
N LEU A 140 -4.81 -28.03 -2.63
CA LEU A 140 -4.00 -29.16 -3.08
C LEU A 140 -2.66 -28.69 -3.64
N SER A 141 -1.63 -29.49 -3.37
CA SER A 141 -0.27 -29.25 -3.86
C SER A 141 0.26 -30.50 -4.54
N ASP A 142 0.65 -30.37 -5.79
CA ASP A 142 1.28 -31.41 -6.58
C ASP A 142 2.77 -31.18 -6.74
N ARG A 143 3.57 -32.25 -6.63
CA ARG A 143 5.01 -32.21 -6.91
C ARG A 143 5.22 -32.36 -8.42
N ILE A 144 5.96 -31.39 -8.97
CA ILE A 144 6.25 -31.29 -10.42
C ILE A 144 7.75 -31.11 -10.68
N ASP A 145 8.59 -31.66 -9.83
CA ASP A 145 10.04 -31.52 -9.88
C ASP A 145 10.60 -31.88 -11.27
N VAL A 146 11.59 -31.12 -11.72
CA VAL A 146 12.32 -31.43 -12.97
C VAL A 146 13.00 -32.81 -12.88
N TRP A 147 13.51 -33.13 -11.70
CA TRP A 147 14.16 -34.42 -11.40
C TRP A 147 13.90 -34.78 -9.94
N PRO A 148 12.90 -35.63 -9.68
CA PRO A 148 12.47 -35.97 -8.32
C PRO A 148 13.46 -36.92 -7.64
N ASP A 149 14.58 -36.39 -7.16
CA ASP A 149 15.60 -37.07 -6.40
C ASP A 149 15.76 -36.46 -5.01
N ASN A 150 16.39 -37.13 -4.10
CA ASN A 150 16.71 -36.63 -2.77
C ASN A 150 18.22 -36.41 -2.63
N PRO A 151 18.70 -35.17 -2.83
CA PRO A 151 20.13 -34.86 -2.82
C PRO A 151 20.72 -34.66 -1.41
N MET A 152 19.96 -34.86 -0.34
CA MET A 152 20.37 -34.58 1.04
C MET A 152 21.70 -35.30 1.37
N GLY A 153 22.71 -34.56 1.80
CA GLY A 153 24.05 -35.03 2.16
C GLY A 153 24.96 -35.32 0.96
N ALA A 154 24.51 -35.07 -0.28
CA ALA A 154 25.31 -35.29 -1.48
C ALA A 154 25.94 -33.96 -1.97
N GLY A 155 27.20 -34.02 -2.39
CA GLY A 155 27.84 -32.86 -3.03
C GLY A 155 27.26 -32.56 -4.41
N ALA A 156 27.44 -31.33 -4.88
CA ALA A 156 26.96 -30.88 -6.18
C ALA A 156 27.47 -31.76 -7.35
N LYS A 157 28.67 -32.36 -7.24
CA LYS A 157 29.28 -33.27 -8.24
C LYS A 157 28.47 -34.56 -8.45
N ASP A 158 27.72 -34.97 -7.43
CA ASP A 158 26.95 -36.24 -7.45
C ASP A 158 25.53 -36.03 -7.97
N ALA A 159 25.08 -34.76 -8.05
CA ALA A 159 23.77 -34.41 -8.54
C ALA A 159 23.71 -34.44 -10.07
N LYS A 160 22.64 -35.02 -10.65
CA LYS A 160 22.37 -34.93 -12.10
C LYS A 160 22.12 -33.49 -12.50
N TYR A 161 21.32 -32.78 -11.70
CA TYR A 161 21.03 -31.35 -11.87
C TYR A 161 21.34 -30.64 -10.56
N ARG A 162 22.14 -29.58 -10.63
CA ARG A 162 22.53 -28.75 -9.49
C ARG A 162 21.51 -27.59 -9.38
N PHE A 163 20.58 -27.69 -8.44
CA PHE A 163 19.64 -26.61 -8.16
C PHE A 163 20.19 -25.69 -7.08
N GLN A 164 20.08 -24.40 -7.30
CA GLN A 164 20.43 -23.39 -6.30
C GLN A 164 19.39 -23.37 -5.18
N TRP A 165 19.74 -22.85 -4.01
CA TRP A 165 18.83 -22.54 -2.92
C TRP A 165 17.59 -21.78 -3.41
N THR A 166 17.82 -20.70 -4.17
CA THR A 166 16.79 -19.85 -4.80
C THR A 166 16.85 -20.03 -6.32
N PHE A 167 16.54 -21.21 -6.85
CA PHE A 167 16.60 -21.42 -8.28
C PHE A 167 15.44 -20.71 -9.01
N PRO A 168 15.68 -20.05 -10.14
CA PRO A 168 14.67 -19.36 -10.93
C PRO A 168 13.53 -20.28 -11.41
N ILE A 169 12.29 -19.78 -11.22
CA ILE A 169 11.05 -20.33 -11.76
C ILE A 169 10.31 -19.17 -12.44
N VAL A 170 10.06 -19.29 -13.75
CA VAL A 170 9.52 -18.21 -14.57
C VAL A 170 8.44 -18.74 -15.50
N ILE A 171 7.27 -18.09 -15.50
CA ILE A 171 6.25 -18.28 -16.54
C ILE A 171 6.59 -17.34 -17.70
N SER A 172 6.48 -17.83 -18.94
CA SER A 172 6.72 -17.01 -20.11
C SER A 172 5.72 -15.83 -20.18
N PRO A 173 6.20 -14.59 -20.37
CA PRO A 173 5.32 -13.45 -20.54
C PRO A 173 4.50 -13.48 -21.85
N HIS A 174 4.81 -14.41 -22.75
CA HIS A 174 4.16 -14.55 -24.07
C HIS A 174 3.21 -15.73 -24.17
N ASN A 175 3.40 -16.74 -23.34
CA ASN A 175 2.55 -17.93 -23.31
C ASN A 175 2.47 -18.48 -21.87
N PRO A 176 1.36 -18.33 -21.17
CA PRO A 176 1.19 -18.78 -19.79
C PRO A 176 1.34 -20.30 -19.59
N ASP A 177 1.17 -21.11 -20.64
CA ASP A 177 1.40 -22.55 -20.57
C ASP A 177 2.89 -22.93 -20.47
N VAL A 178 3.80 -21.99 -20.73
CA VAL A 178 5.24 -22.23 -20.71
C VAL A 178 5.85 -21.85 -19.37
N LEU A 179 6.31 -22.87 -18.66
CA LEU A 179 7.01 -22.74 -17.39
C LEU A 179 8.49 -23.09 -17.58
N TYR A 180 9.38 -22.26 -17.05
CA TYR A 180 10.81 -22.50 -16.97
C TYR A 180 11.26 -22.74 -15.53
N ALA A 181 12.20 -23.67 -15.35
CA ALA A 181 12.96 -23.86 -14.12
C ALA A 181 14.45 -24.03 -14.47
N THR A 182 15.34 -23.62 -13.56
CA THR A 182 16.79 -23.70 -13.86
C THR A 182 17.57 -24.49 -12.83
N SER A 183 18.52 -25.28 -13.31
CA SER A 183 19.62 -25.88 -12.56
C SER A 183 20.94 -25.28 -13.09
N GLN A 184 21.95 -26.06 -13.44
CA GLN A 184 23.01 -25.62 -14.36
C GLN A 184 22.53 -25.59 -15.82
N HIS A 185 21.33 -26.09 -16.07
CA HIS A 185 20.60 -26.06 -17.33
C HIS A 185 19.31 -25.26 -17.21
N VAL A 186 18.78 -24.85 -18.35
CA VAL A 186 17.41 -24.33 -18.47
C VAL A 186 16.48 -25.49 -18.84
N HIS A 187 15.43 -25.66 -18.05
CA HIS A 187 14.37 -26.63 -18.27
C HIS A 187 13.07 -25.92 -18.63
N ARG A 188 12.29 -26.51 -19.54
CA ARG A 188 11.02 -25.98 -20.01
C ARG A 188 9.92 -27.02 -19.90
N SER A 189 8.76 -26.62 -19.41
CA SER A 189 7.51 -27.37 -19.46
C SER A 189 6.47 -26.61 -20.29
N THR A 190 5.54 -27.30 -20.93
CA THR A 190 4.39 -26.76 -21.64
C THR A 190 3.08 -27.44 -21.20
N ASP A 191 3.11 -28.11 -20.06
CA ASP A 191 2.03 -28.87 -19.46
C ASP A 191 2.01 -28.71 -17.93
N GLU A 192 2.28 -27.50 -17.47
CA GLU A 192 2.28 -27.13 -16.04
C GLU A 192 3.23 -28.00 -15.16
N GLY A 193 4.34 -28.43 -15.73
CA GLY A 193 5.36 -29.22 -15.03
C GLY A 193 5.16 -30.73 -15.03
N MET A 194 4.17 -31.25 -15.75
CA MET A 194 3.95 -32.69 -15.87
C MET A 194 5.06 -33.36 -16.67
N SER A 195 5.71 -32.63 -17.57
CA SER A 195 6.91 -33.07 -18.27
C SER A 195 7.89 -31.91 -18.47
N TRP A 196 9.19 -32.24 -18.55
CA TRP A 196 10.26 -31.26 -18.67
C TRP A 196 11.23 -31.61 -19.80
N GLU A 197 11.55 -30.60 -20.62
CA GLU A 197 12.59 -30.64 -21.63
C GLU A 197 13.79 -29.80 -21.19
N THR A 198 15.02 -30.34 -21.24
CA THR A 198 16.25 -29.56 -21.05
C THR A 198 16.60 -28.86 -22.35
N ILE A 199 16.56 -27.53 -22.39
CA ILE A 199 16.75 -26.70 -23.58
C ILE A 199 18.07 -25.95 -23.62
N SER A 200 19.02 -26.27 -22.75
CA SER A 200 20.37 -25.69 -22.76
C SER A 200 21.45 -26.71 -22.46
N PRO A 201 22.71 -26.49 -22.90
CA PRO A 201 23.87 -27.14 -22.30
C PRO A 201 24.07 -26.67 -20.85
N ASP A 202 25.11 -27.16 -20.15
CA ASP A 202 25.55 -26.54 -18.89
C ASP A 202 26.02 -25.10 -19.19
N LEU A 203 25.36 -24.12 -18.55
CA LEU A 203 25.61 -22.70 -18.75
C LEU A 203 26.54 -22.10 -17.68
N THR A 204 27.18 -22.96 -16.89
CA THR A 204 28.09 -22.58 -15.82
C THR A 204 29.54 -22.85 -16.19
N ARG A 205 30.50 -22.46 -15.34
CA ARG A 205 31.92 -22.83 -15.49
C ARG A 205 32.16 -24.32 -15.25
N ASN A 206 31.23 -24.97 -14.55
CA ASN A 206 31.32 -26.39 -14.14
C ASN A 206 32.68 -26.72 -13.48
N ASP A 207 33.11 -25.89 -12.55
CA ASP A 207 34.34 -26.07 -11.81
C ASP A 207 34.19 -27.18 -10.76
N THR A 208 34.56 -28.40 -11.15
CA THR A 208 34.42 -29.61 -10.30
C THR A 208 35.21 -29.53 -9.00
N THR A 209 36.22 -28.65 -8.90
CA THR A 209 36.98 -28.46 -7.66
C THR A 209 36.20 -27.77 -6.55
N LYS A 210 35.03 -27.17 -6.89
CA LYS A 210 34.11 -26.45 -6.00
C LYS A 210 32.76 -27.17 -5.82
N GLN A 211 32.69 -28.46 -6.17
CA GLN A 211 31.45 -29.24 -6.15
C GLN A 211 31.48 -30.40 -5.16
N ASP A 212 32.54 -30.53 -4.34
CA ASP A 212 32.58 -31.47 -3.25
C ASP A 212 31.58 -31.11 -2.15
N GLU A 213 31.29 -32.08 -1.28
CA GLU A 213 30.40 -31.86 -0.15
C GLU A 213 30.94 -30.76 0.78
N SER A 214 30.08 -29.89 1.24
CA SER A 214 30.39 -28.79 2.15
C SER A 214 30.58 -29.26 3.60
N GLY A 215 31.13 -28.39 4.45
CA GLY A 215 31.37 -28.64 5.87
C GLY A 215 32.68 -29.41 6.17
N GLY A 216 32.86 -29.79 7.44
CA GLY A 216 34.06 -30.44 7.93
C GLY A 216 35.02 -29.46 8.62
N PRO A 217 36.16 -29.96 9.24
CA PRO A 217 36.62 -31.34 9.25
C PRO A 217 35.94 -32.23 10.29
N ILE A 218 35.12 -31.71 11.19
CA ILE A 218 34.48 -32.48 12.26
C ILE A 218 33.28 -33.26 11.71
N THR A 219 32.35 -32.53 11.06
CA THR A 219 31.20 -33.12 10.37
C THR A 219 31.04 -32.44 9.01
N LYS A 220 30.48 -33.14 8.05
CA LYS A 220 29.93 -32.53 6.85
C LYS A 220 28.61 -31.84 7.19
N ASP A 221 28.29 -30.83 6.46
CA ASP A 221 27.08 -30.02 6.65
C ASP A 221 26.47 -29.66 5.28
N ASP A 222 26.18 -30.73 4.52
CA ASP A 222 25.66 -30.64 3.18
C ASP A 222 24.17 -30.94 3.19
N THR A 223 23.38 -29.90 3.03
CA THR A 223 21.91 -29.94 2.96
C THR A 223 21.39 -29.84 1.53
N SER A 224 22.26 -29.98 0.51
CA SER A 224 21.97 -29.76 -0.91
C SER A 224 21.58 -28.32 -1.28
N VAL A 225 21.97 -27.38 -0.45
CA VAL A 225 21.70 -25.92 -0.66
C VAL A 225 22.99 -25.16 -0.98
N GLU A 226 24.14 -25.74 -0.66
CA GLU A 226 25.47 -25.14 -0.80
C GLU A 226 26.03 -25.37 -2.22
N TYR A 227 25.16 -25.62 -3.18
CA TYR A 227 25.56 -25.93 -4.56
C TYR A 227 26.08 -24.68 -5.29
N TYR A 228 27.21 -24.86 -5.97
CA TYR A 228 27.86 -23.89 -6.82
C TYR A 228 27.87 -24.35 -8.28
N ASN A 229 28.06 -23.43 -9.20
CA ASN A 229 27.90 -23.64 -10.64
C ASN A 229 26.43 -23.93 -11.00
N THR A 230 25.57 -23.02 -10.65
CA THR A 230 24.12 -23.04 -10.91
C THR A 230 23.66 -21.77 -11.62
N ILE A 231 22.57 -21.84 -12.35
CA ILE A 231 21.90 -20.63 -12.86
C ILE A 231 21.16 -19.97 -11.68
N PHE A 232 21.50 -18.71 -11.40
CA PHE A 232 20.91 -17.96 -10.29
C PHE A 232 19.87 -16.91 -10.76
N SER A 233 19.95 -16.47 -12.01
CA SER A 233 19.00 -15.54 -12.59
C SER A 233 18.60 -15.97 -14.00
N PHE A 234 17.32 -15.92 -14.30
CA PHE A 234 16.77 -16.28 -15.61
C PHE A 234 15.58 -15.38 -15.96
N VAL A 235 15.52 -14.95 -17.22
CA VAL A 235 14.39 -14.15 -17.71
C VAL A 235 14.17 -14.40 -19.20
N GLU A 236 12.91 -14.46 -19.63
CA GLU A 236 12.50 -14.29 -21.02
C GLU A 236 12.18 -12.82 -21.26
N SER A 237 12.63 -12.27 -22.41
CA SER A 237 12.33 -10.88 -22.77
C SER A 237 10.80 -10.64 -22.78
N PRO A 238 10.30 -9.56 -22.16
CA PRO A 238 8.86 -9.27 -22.16
C PRO A 238 8.34 -8.79 -23.52
N ILE A 239 9.23 -8.49 -24.49
CA ILE A 239 8.86 -7.92 -25.80
C ILE A 239 9.32 -8.77 -27.01
N GLU A 240 10.27 -9.70 -26.83
CA GLU A 240 10.74 -10.59 -27.91
C GLU A 240 10.59 -12.05 -27.47
N PRO A 241 9.58 -12.80 -27.97
CA PRO A 241 9.37 -14.19 -27.60
C PRO A 241 10.55 -15.08 -27.93
N GLY A 242 10.95 -15.93 -26.97
CA GLY A 242 12.07 -16.85 -27.12
C GLY A 242 13.45 -16.22 -27.05
N LEU A 243 13.55 -14.94 -26.69
CA LEU A 243 14.79 -14.29 -26.28
C LEU A 243 14.98 -14.54 -24.78
N LEU A 244 15.91 -15.45 -24.45
CA LEU A 244 16.16 -15.94 -23.10
C LEU A 244 17.54 -15.50 -22.60
N TRP A 245 17.60 -15.06 -21.34
CA TRP A 245 18.84 -14.70 -20.65
C TRP A 245 19.05 -15.56 -19.43
N ALA A 246 20.26 -16.05 -19.21
CA ALA A 246 20.63 -16.83 -18.03
C ALA A 246 21.93 -16.31 -17.42
N GLY A 247 21.94 -16.10 -16.12
CA GLY A 247 23.09 -15.67 -15.34
C GLY A 247 23.41 -16.68 -14.25
N ALA A 248 24.67 -17.10 -14.14
CA ALA A 248 25.12 -18.09 -13.20
C ALA A 248 25.72 -17.45 -11.92
N ASP A 249 25.74 -18.23 -10.84
CA ASP A 249 26.38 -17.85 -9.57
C ASP A 249 27.91 -17.76 -9.68
N ASP A 250 28.50 -18.30 -10.75
CA ASP A 250 29.92 -18.24 -11.07
C ASP A 250 30.29 -17.13 -12.10
N GLY A 251 29.31 -16.29 -12.47
CA GLY A 251 29.49 -15.07 -13.24
C GLY A 251 29.34 -15.22 -14.74
N LEU A 252 28.98 -16.39 -15.26
CA LEU A 252 28.70 -16.50 -16.69
C LEU A 252 27.31 -15.94 -17.02
N VAL A 253 27.22 -15.26 -18.15
CA VAL A 253 25.97 -14.76 -18.73
C VAL A 253 25.79 -15.35 -20.12
N HIS A 254 24.65 -15.97 -20.34
CA HIS A 254 24.31 -16.58 -21.62
C HIS A 254 23.00 -16.03 -22.18
N ILE A 255 22.90 -16.02 -23.51
CA ILE A 255 21.72 -15.59 -24.24
C ILE A 255 21.31 -16.67 -25.27
N SER A 256 20.01 -16.90 -25.39
CA SER A 256 19.41 -17.59 -26.54
C SER A 256 18.45 -16.66 -27.26
N ARG A 257 18.54 -16.58 -28.59
CA ARG A 257 17.65 -15.77 -29.43
C ARG A 257 16.71 -16.63 -30.27
N ASN A 258 16.61 -17.91 -29.95
CA ASN A 258 15.86 -18.90 -30.73
C ASN A 258 15.20 -19.96 -29.82
N ASN A 259 14.63 -19.47 -28.70
CA ASN A 259 13.86 -20.30 -27.79
C ASN A 259 14.62 -21.52 -27.23
N GLY A 260 15.90 -21.32 -26.87
CA GLY A 260 16.75 -22.32 -26.26
C GLY A 260 17.45 -23.28 -27.24
N GLN A 261 17.26 -23.17 -28.56
CA GLN A 261 17.90 -24.05 -29.54
C GLN A 261 19.41 -23.87 -29.62
N SER A 262 19.90 -22.68 -29.32
CA SER A 262 21.34 -22.39 -29.17
C SER A 262 21.58 -21.29 -28.17
N TRP A 263 22.73 -21.33 -27.51
CA TRP A 263 23.14 -20.42 -26.46
C TRP A 263 24.51 -19.80 -26.74
N GLY A 264 24.63 -18.49 -26.61
CA GLY A 264 25.89 -17.75 -26.73
C GLY A 264 26.33 -17.20 -25.38
N ASN A 265 27.61 -17.32 -25.06
CA ASN A 265 28.20 -16.67 -23.89
C ASN A 265 28.41 -15.18 -24.20
N VAL A 266 27.79 -14.31 -23.43
CA VAL A 266 27.82 -12.86 -23.55
C VAL A 266 28.28 -12.17 -22.27
N THR A 267 29.01 -12.88 -21.43
CA THR A 267 29.55 -12.35 -20.16
C THR A 267 30.34 -11.07 -20.40
N PRO A 268 30.13 -9.97 -19.61
CA PRO A 268 30.96 -8.76 -19.69
C PRO A 268 32.46 -9.10 -19.55
N LYS A 269 33.29 -8.62 -20.47
CA LYS A 269 34.71 -9.03 -20.59
C LYS A 269 35.56 -8.64 -19.37
N ASP A 270 35.18 -7.59 -18.67
CA ASP A 270 35.86 -7.04 -17.50
C ASP A 270 35.22 -7.49 -16.17
N MET A 271 34.17 -8.30 -16.22
CA MET A 271 33.51 -8.81 -15.03
C MET A 271 34.33 -9.99 -14.45
N PRO A 272 34.76 -9.88 -13.19
CA PRO A 272 35.39 -11.02 -12.49
C PRO A 272 34.35 -12.12 -12.17
N GLU A 273 34.82 -13.27 -11.67
CA GLU A 273 33.91 -14.28 -11.11
C GLU A 273 33.03 -13.64 -10.02
N ALA A 274 31.71 -13.64 -10.25
CA ALA A 274 30.72 -12.97 -9.43
C ALA A 274 29.38 -13.70 -9.53
N MET A 275 28.56 -13.64 -8.51
CA MET A 275 27.18 -14.11 -8.62
C MET A 275 26.36 -13.10 -9.43
N ILE A 276 25.73 -13.57 -10.50
CA ILE A 276 24.71 -12.78 -11.23
C ILE A 276 23.40 -12.88 -10.46
N SER A 277 23.13 -11.89 -9.64
CA SER A 277 21.96 -11.92 -8.76
C SER A 277 20.66 -11.66 -9.50
N ILE A 278 20.64 -10.70 -10.44
CA ILE A 278 19.46 -10.37 -11.25
C ILE A 278 19.91 -10.05 -12.68
N ILE A 279 19.16 -10.58 -13.65
CA ILE A 279 19.12 -10.06 -15.03
C ILE A 279 17.71 -9.49 -15.25
N ASP A 280 17.64 -8.26 -15.72
CA ASP A 280 16.39 -7.61 -16.11
C ASP A 280 16.41 -7.31 -17.61
N ALA A 281 15.49 -7.92 -18.36
CA ALA A 281 15.36 -7.68 -19.79
C ALA A 281 14.42 -6.48 -20.02
N SER A 282 14.88 -5.52 -20.81
CA SER A 282 14.15 -4.26 -21.01
C SER A 282 12.72 -4.47 -21.52
N HIS A 283 11.81 -3.71 -20.95
CA HIS A 283 10.42 -3.60 -21.40
C HIS A 283 10.25 -2.69 -22.63
N HIS A 284 11.31 -2.01 -23.08
CA HIS A 284 11.25 -0.99 -24.13
C HIS A 284 12.10 -1.32 -25.36
N ALA A 285 13.16 -2.14 -25.21
CA ALA A 285 14.08 -2.45 -26.31
C ALA A 285 14.63 -3.87 -26.20
N ALA A 286 14.30 -4.76 -27.15
CA ALA A 286 14.60 -6.20 -27.12
C ALA A 286 16.08 -6.56 -26.89
N GLY A 287 17.00 -5.81 -27.50
CA GLY A 287 18.45 -6.03 -27.34
C GLY A 287 19.04 -5.45 -26.05
N THR A 288 18.23 -4.82 -25.21
CA THR A 288 18.65 -4.18 -23.96
C THR A 288 18.40 -5.09 -22.77
N ALA A 289 19.41 -5.21 -21.90
CA ALA A 289 19.27 -5.89 -20.61
C ALA A 289 20.21 -5.26 -19.59
N TYR A 290 19.86 -5.44 -18.32
CA TYR A 290 20.60 -4.97 -17.17
C TYR A 290 21.01 -6.14 -16.28
N ILE A 291 22.17 -6.04 -15.66
CA ILE A 291 22.69 -7.05 -14.73
C ILE A 291 23.01 -6.39 -13.40
N ALA A 292 22.53 -6.96 -12.31
CA ALA A 292 23.10 -6.79 -10.98
C ALA A 292 23.94 -8.02 -10.64
N ALA A 293 25.19 -7.80 -10.22
CA ALA A 293 26.09 -8.84 -9.77
C ALA A 293 26.71 -8.49 -8.42
N THR A 294 27.22 -9.49 -7.71
CA THR A 294 27.81 -9.30 -6.40
C THR A 294 28.97 -10.24 -6.12
N ARG A 295 29.93 -9.77 -5.32
CA ARG A 295 31.13 -10.54 -4.91
C ARG A 295 31.36 -10.54 -3.40
N TYR A 296 30.35 -10.18 -2.60
CA TYR A 296 30.51 -10.07 -1.15
C TYR A 296 31.06 -11.37 -0.52
N LYS A 297 30.73 -12.54 -1.06
CA LYS A 297 31.26 -13.85 -0.64
C LYS A 297 32.78 -14.00 -0.89
N PHE A 298 33.36 -13.16 -1.75
CA PHE A 298 34.81 -13.07 -2.00
C PHE A 298 35.47 -11.92 -1.24
N GLY A 299 34.72 -11.22 -0.33
CA GLY A 299 35.21 -10.07 0.40
C GLY A 299 35.31 -8.78 -0.43
N ASP A 300 34.68 -8.74 -1.61
CA ASP A 300 34.61 -7.57 -2.48
C ASP A 300 33.19 -6.98 -2.41
N PHE A 301 33.08 -5.80 -1.83
CA PHE A 301 31.82 -5.10 -1.61
C PHE A 301 31.56 -4.01 -2.65
N SER A 302 32.28 -4.01 -3.77
CA SER A 302 32.09 -3.01 -4.83
C SER A 302 30.75 -3.21 -5.56
N PRO A 303 30.04 -2.13 -5.92
CA PRO A 303 28.84 -2.22 -6.73
C PRO A 303 29.14 -2.71 -8.15
N MET A 304 28.26 -3.56 -8.67
CA MET A 304 28.41 -4.20 -9.98
C MET A 304 27.08 -4.18 -10.73
N LEU A 305 26.83 -3.12 -11.50
CA LEU A 305 25.69 -3.01 -12.42
C LEU A 305 26.23 -2.86 -13.83
N TYR A 306 25.64 -3.59 -14.77
CA TYR A 306 26.01 -3.54 -16.18
C TYR A 306 24.76 -3.41 -17.06
N LYS A 307 24.91 -2.73 -18.19
CA LYS A 307 23.91 -2.56 -19.22
C LYS A 307 24.44 -2.97 -20.59
N THR A 308 23.62 -3.68 -21.37
CA THR A 308 23.79 -3.88 -22.80
C THR A 308 22.64 -3.26 -23.58
N THR A 309 22.86 -2.91 -24.85
CA THR A 309 21.84 -2.47 -25.81
C THR A 309 21.91 -3.24 -27.12
N ASN A 310 22.71 -4.31 -27.16
CA ASN A 310 23.00 -5.07 -28.36
C ASN A 310 23.12 -6.58 -28.09
N TYR A 311 22.18 -7.13 -27.34
CA TYR A 311 22.09 -8.57 -27.04
C TYR A 311 23.35 -9.13 -26.33
N GLY A 312 24.03 -8.29 -25.54
CA GLY A 312 25.23 -8.69 -24.80
C GLY A 312 26.53 -8.69 -25.60
N GLU A 313 26.56 -8.23 -26.86
CA GLU A 313 27.81 -8.09 -27.64
C GLU A 313 28.80 -7.13 -26.97
N SER A 314 28.26 -6.14 -26.27
CA SER A 314 29.04 -5.23 -25.41
C SER A 314 28.23 -4.79 -24.18
N TRP A 315 28.97 -4.50 -23.11
CA TRP A 315 28.40 -4.06 -21.84
C TRP A 315 29.06 -2.76 -21.37
N THR A 316 28.27 -1.95 -20.69
CA THR A 316 28.72 -0.73 -20.01
C THR A 316 28.47 -0.87 -18.53
N LYS A 317 29.46 -0.61 -17.69
CA LYS A 317 29.30 -0.55 -16.23
C LYS A 317 28.59 0.75 -15.85
N ILE A 318 27.50 0.66 -15.04
CA ILE A 318 26.59 1.77 -14.74
C ILE A 318 26.43 1.93 -13.22
N ILE A 319 27.47 2.38 -12.52
CA ILE A 319 27.51 2.45 -11.03
C ILE A 319 27.76 3.86 -10.49
N THR A 320 27.84 4.88 -11.32
CA THR A 320 28.16 6.25 -10.89
C THR A 320 27.07 6.77 -9.94
N GLY A 321 27.46 7.16 -8.72
CA GLY A 321 26.52 7.62 -7.68
C GLY A 321 26.24 6.60 -6.58
N ILE A 322 26.55 5.30 -6.80
CA ILE A 322 26.47 4.29 -5.73
C ILE A 322 27.80 4.29 -4.97
N PRO A 323 27.78 4.29 -3.63
CA PRO A 323 29.00 4.24 -2.81
C PRO A 323 29.87 3.01 -3.11
N PRO A 324 31.22 3.12 -3.06
CA PRO A 324 32.12 2.06 -3.51
C PRO A 324 32.12 0.80 -2.61
N MET A 325 31.52 0.85 -1.43
CA MET A 325 31.39 -0.28 -0.49
C MET A 325 29.94 -0.72 -0.30
N ASP A 326 29.04 -0.35 -1.21
CA ASP A 326 27.62 -0.69 -1.17
C ASP A 326 27.29 -1.61 -2.35
N PHE A 327 27.50 -2.92 -2.15
CA PHE A 327 27.36 -3.89 -3.23
C PHE A 327 25.90 -4.07 -3.66
N THR A 328 25.74 -4.26 -4.96
CA THR A 328 24.43 -4.35 -5.61
C THR A 328 23.84 -5.76 -5.53
N ARG A 329 22.51 -5.85 -5.39
CA ARG A 329 21.74 -7.10 -5.31
C ARG A 329 20.67 -7.19 -6.40
N ALA A 330 19.99 -6.09 -6.71
CA ALA A 330 18.88 -6.06 -7.66
C ALA A 330 18.95 -4.85 -8.60
N ILE A 331 18.36 -4.99 -9.78
CA ILE A 331 18.12 -3.93 -10.74
C ILE A 331 16.82 -4.20 -11.50
N ARG A 332 16.04 -3.15 -11.76
CA ARG A 332 14.83 -3.20 -12.59
C ARG A 332 14.68 -1.95 -13.43
N GLU A 333 14.26 -2.10 -14.69
CA GLU A 333 13.78 -0.99 -15.52
C GLU A 333 12.28 -0.78 -15.30
N ASP A 334 11.86 0.47 -15.20
CA ASP A 334 10.45 0.82 -15.09
C ASP A 334 9.70 0.45 -16.39
N PRO A 335 8.65 -0.38 -16.35
CA PRO A 335 7.91 -0.81 -17.54
C PRO A 335 7.07 0.30 -18.18
N ASN A 336 6.92 1.46 -17.51
CA ASN A 336 6.12 2.59 -17.97
C ASN A 336 6.99 3.78 -18.45
N ARG A 337 8.29 3.82 -18.04
CA ARG A 337 9.22 4.87 -18.45
C ARG A 337 10.59 4.30 -18.81
N ALA A 338 10.94 4.32 -20.10
CA ALA A 338 12.26 3.89 -20.58
C ALA A 338 13.39 4.69 -19.93
N GLY A 339 14.43 3.98 -19.48
CA GLY A 339 15.61 4.58 -18.85
C GLY A 339 15.41 5.07 -17.41
N LEU A 340 14.24 4.88 -16.82
CA LEU A 340 14.04 4.99 -15.38
C LEU A 340 14.38 3.63 -14.76
N LEU A 341 15.42 3.61 -13.92
CA LEU A 341 15.94 2.38 -13.33
C LEU A 341 15.91 2.46 -11.80
N TYR A 342 15.69 1.31 -11.17
CA TYR A 342 15.79 1.12 -9.73
C TYR A 342 16.88 0.11 -9.40
N ALA A 343 17.70 0.36 -8.39
CA ALA A 343 18.73 -0.56 -7.94
C ALA A 343 18.67 -0.78 -6.44
N GLY A 344 18.64 -2.05 -6.03
CA GLY A 344 18.74 -2.48 -4.65
C GLY A 344 20.19 -2.84 -4.29
N THR A 345 20.65 -2.35 -3.15
CA THR A 345 21.98 -2.62 -2.60
C THR A 345 21.89 -3.28 -1.23
N GLU A 346 23.03 -3.50 -0.60
CA GLU A 346 23.12 -3.98 0.78
C GLU A 346 22.54 -2.98 1.79
N THR A 347 22.58 -1.69 1.50
CA THR A 347 22.19 -0.66 2.48
C THR A 347 20.95 0.13 2.11
N GLY A 348 20.43 -0.01 0.87
CA GLY A 348 19.25 0.74 0.46
C GLY A 348 18.89 0.69 -1.00
N LEU A 349 18.05 1.63 -1.39
CA LEU A 349 17.44 1.76 -2.70
C LEU A 349 17.99 3.00 -3.43
N TYR A 350 18.25 2.84 -4.74
CA TYR A 350 18.71 3.91 -5.63
C TYR A 350 17.80 4.00 -6.86
N VAL A 351 17.73 5.19 -7.44
CA VAL A 351 17.02 5.49 -8.69
C VAL A 351 17.96 6.17 -9.68
N SER A 352 17.80 5.87 -10.97
CA SER A 352 18.42 6.60 -12.07
C SER A 352 17.36 7.04 -13.07
N PHE A 353 17.37 8.32 -13.43
CA PHE A 353 16.45 8.92 -14.42
C PHE A 353 17.04 8.99 -15.83
N ASP A 354 18.29 8.60 -15.99
CA ASP A 354 19.12 8.78 -17.19
C ASP A 354 19.76 7.47 -17.68
N ASP A 355 19.05 6.36 -17.45
CA ASP A 355 19.42 5.05 -17.97
C ASP A 355 20.74 4.52 -17.36
N GLY A 356 20.93 4.75 -16.07
CA GLY A 356 22.04 4.27 -15.25
C GLY A 356 23.31 5.11 -15.34
N LYS A 357 23.30 6.28 -16.00
CA LYS A 357 24.48 7.15 -16.05
C LYS A 357 24.79 7.77 -14.70
N GLN A 358 23.74 8.14 -13.93
CA GLN A 358 23.83 8.68 -12.58
C GLN A 358 22.78 8.05 -11.68
N TRP A 359 23.20 7.55 -10.53
CA TRP A 359 22.34 7.04 -9.48
C TRP A 359 22.23 8.02 -8.32
N GLN A 360 21.07 8.09 -7.72
CA GLN A 360 20.82 8.86 -6.49
C GLN A 360 19.98 8.03 -5.52
N PRO A 361 20.13 8.25 -4.20
CA PRO A 361 19.36 7.52 -3.20
C PRO A 361 17.85 7.75 -3.37
N LEU A 362 17.06 6.69 -3.23
CA LEU A 362 15.60 6.70 -3.14
C LEU A 362 15.17 6.07 -1.81
N GLN A 363 15.81 6.46 -0.71
CA GLN A 363 15.61 5.81 0.58
C GLN A 363 14.28 6.18 1.22
N LEU A 364 13.83 7.43 1.09
CA LEU A 364 12.60 7.94 1.72
C LEU A 364 12.51 7.46 3.20
N ASN A 365 11.41 6.80 3.57
CA ASN A 365 11.22 6.21 4.90
C ASN A 365 11.63 4.72 5.00
N LEU A 366 12.23 4.16 3.94
CA LEU A 366 12.78 2.80 3.95
C LEU A 366 13.99 2.75 4.90
N PRO A 367 14.04 1.82 5.88
CA PRO A 367 15.22 1.70 6.74
C PRO A 367 16.46 1.23 5.95
N ALA A 368 17.64 1.45 6.50
CA ALA A 368 18.86 0.85 5.96
C ALA A 368 18.78 -0.67 6.12
N VAL A 369 18.58 -1.37 5.01
CA VAL A 369 18.33 -2.82 4.97
C VAL A 369 18.72 -3.35 3.59
N PRO A 370 19.23 -4.61 3.49
CA PRO A 370 19.52 -5.22 2.20
C PRO A 370 18.26 -5.36 1.34
N ILE A 371 18.33 -4.91 0.11
CA ILE A 371 17.27 -5.04 -0.89
C ILE A 371 17.58 -6.26 -1.76
N THR A 372 16.83 -7.32 -1.57
CA THR A 372 17.09 -8.61 -2.23
C THR A 372 16.53 -8.69 -3.64
N ASP A 373 15.33 -8.13 -3.85
CA ASP A 373 14.70 -8.06 -5.17
C ASP A 373 13.74 -6.85 -5.25
N LEU A 374 13.37 -6.51 -6.47
CA LEU A 374 12.46 -5.42 -6.82
C LEU A 374 11.45 -5.90 -7.85
N ALA A 375 10.23 -5.40 -7.80
CA ALA A 375 9.23 -5.56 -8.85
C ALA A 375 8.50 -4.24 -9.10
N VAL A 376 8.24 -3.90 -10.36
CA VAL A 376 7.39 -2.75 -10.70
C VAL A 376 6.07 -3.27 -11.22
N HIS A 377 4.98 -2.96 -10.51
CA HIS A 377 3.64 -3.36 -10.95
C HIS A 377 3.14 -2.41 -12.05
N LYS A 378 3.08 -2.91 -13.29
CA LYS A 378 2.87 -2.09 -14.48
C LYS A 378 1.54 -1.33 -14.48
N ARG A 379 0.44 -1.95 -14.03
CA ARG A 379 -0.92 -1.34 -14.01
C ARG A 379 -1.05 -0.30 -12.91
N ASP A 380 -0.68 -0.67 -11.68
CA ASP A 380 -0.87 0.20 -10.51
C ASP A 380 0.34 1.13 -10.28
N LYS A 381 1.43 0.95 -11.05
CA LYS A 381 2.63 1.80 -11.03
C LYS A 381 3.21 1.95 -9.63
N ASP A 382 3.32 0.82 -8.94
CA ASP A 382 3.93 0.70 -7.63
C ASP A 382 5.30 0.04 -7.76
N LEU A 383 6.28 0.45 -6.96
CA LEU A 383 7.55 -0.26 -6.78
C LEU A 383 7.49 -1.10 -5.52
N ILE A 384 7.56 -2.41 -5.69
CA ILE A 384 7.60 -3.36 -4.59
C ILE A 384 9.06 -3.71 -4.29
N VAL A 385 9.43 -3.61 -3.01
CA VAL A 385 10.79 -3.81 -2.53
C VAL A 385 10.80 -5.00 -1.58
N ALA A 386 11.51 -6.07 -1.93
CA ALA A 386 11.79 -7.19 -1.05
C ALA A 386 13.06 -6.92 -0.24
N THR A 387 13.00 -7.16 1.08
CA THR A 387 14.11 -6.87 1.97
C THR A 387 14.57 -8.09 2.76
N GLN A 388 15.82 -8.08 3.18
CA GLN A 388 16.35 -9.07 4.10
C GLN A 388 16.28 -8.54 5.53
N GLY A 389 15.12 -8.75 6.18
CA GLY A 389 14.93 -8.41 7.59
C GLY A 389 13.84 -7.38 7.89
N ARG A 390 13.21 -6.75 6.87
CA ARG A 390 12.14 -5.77 7.06
C ARG A 390 10.92 -6.02 6.17
N SER A 391 10.71 -7.28 5.74
CA SER A 391 9.54 -7.68 4.95
C SER A 391 9.44 -6.98 3.58
N PHE A 392 8.22 -6.79 3.06
CA PHE A 392 7.96 -6.02 1.85
C PHE A 392 7.69 -4.56 2.15
N TRP A 393 8.12 -3.71 1.21
CA TRP A 393 7.76 -2.30 1.15
C TRP A 393 7.17 -1.98 -0.21
N ILE A 394 6.27 -1.02 -0.25
CA ILE A 394 5.69 -0.53 -1.50
C ILE A 394 5.90 0.98 -1.55
N LEU A 395 6.49 1.45 -2.63
CA LEU A 395 6.46 2.87 -3.00
C LEU A 395 5.31 3.04 -3.98
N ASP A 396 4.22 3.62 -3.48
CA ASP A 396 3.05 3.98 -4.27
C ASP A 396 3.37 5.22 -5.15
N ASP A 397 2.51 5.49 -6.13
CA ASP A 397 2.52 6.73 -6.89
C ASP A 397 3.82 6.99 -7.71
N LEU A 398 4.40 5.96 -8.36
CA LEU A 398 5.50 6.14 -9.31
C LEU A 398 5.21 7.15 -10.44
N PRO A 399 3.95 7.47 -10.82
CA PRO A 399 3.67 8.48 -11.84
C PRO A 399 4.30 9.83 -11.59
N VAL A 400 4.55 10.23 -10.35
CA VAL A 400 5.31 11.45 -10.08
C VAL A 400 6.76 11.33 -10.57
N LEU A 401 7.40 10.17 -10.38
CA LEU A 401 8.74 9.90 -10.90
C LEU A 401 8.73 9.78 -12.43
N HIS A 402 7.64 9.27 -13.02
CA HIS A 402 7.48 9.22 -14.47
C HIS A 402 7.43 10.61 -15.11
N GLN A 403 6.94 11.61 -14.39
CA GLN A 403 6.79 12.99 -14.86
C GLN A 403 7.98 13.89 -14.45
N LEU A 404 8.79 13.47 -13.49
CA LEU A 404 9.89 14.25 -12.97
C LEU A 404 11.02 14.33 -14.03
N GLN A 405 11.23 15.53 -14.56
CA GLN A 405 12.23 15.86 -15.59
C GLN A 405 12.88 17.21 -15.28
N ASP A 406 14.02 17.49 -15.90
CA ASP A 406 14.77 18.73 -15.66
C ASP A 406 13.95 20.01 -15.94
N ASP A 407 13.05 19.97 -16.91
CA ASP A 407 12.15 21.08 -17.22
C ASP A 407 11.11 21.36 -16.13
N VAL A 408 10.70 20.33 -15.37
CA VAL A 408 9.84 20.48 -14.20
C VAL A 408 10.60 21.17 -13.07
N LEU A 409 11.82 20.74 -12.79
CA LEU A 409 12.66 21.32 -11.74
C LEU A 409 13.11 22.76 -12.05
N ALA A 410 13.02 23.18 -13.31
CA ALA A 410 13.30 24.56 -13.72
C ALA A 410 12.13 25.54 -13.52
N LYS A 411 10.91 25.03 -13.17
CA LYS A 411 9.73 25.86 -12.93
C LYS A 411 9.70 26.34 -11.48
N SER A 412 9.13 27.51 -11.24
CA SER A 412 8.83 27.97 -9.86
C SER A 412 7.79 27.10 -9.18
N HIS A 413 6.75 26.74 -9.95
CA HIS A 413 5.62 25.92 -9.49
C HIS A 413 5.26 24.90 -10.58
N HIS A 414 4.85 23.69 -10.17
CA HIS A 414 4.35 22.69 -11.10
C HIS A 414 3.30 21.80 -10.42
N LEU A 415 2.20 21.56 -11.13
CA LEU A 415 1.17 20.59 -10.76
C LEU A 415 1.35 19.35 -11.65
N PHE A 416 1.60 18.18 -11.02
CA PHE A 416 1.71 16.91 -11.72
C PHE A 416 0.33 16.39 -12.13
N ASP A 417 0.28 15.57 -13.18
CA ASP A 417 -0.92 14.80 -13.54
C ASP A 417 -1.20 13.77 -12.46
N PRO A 418 -2.37 13.83 -11.78
CA PRO A 418 -2.73 12.83 -10.78
C PRO A 418 -2.98 11.47 -11.42
N GLU A 419 -2.82 10.39 -10.65
CA GLU A 419 -3.37 9.10 -11.05
C GLU A 419 -4.89 9.06 -10.91
N ASP A 420 -5.51 8.19 -11.70
CA ASP A 420 -6.94 7.91 -11.63
C ASP A 420 -7.26 7.04 -10.41
N PRO A 421 -7.84 7.59 -9.34
CA PRO A 421 -8.12 6.81 -8.14
C PRO A 421 -9.30 5.87 -8.34
N TYR A 422 -9.22 4.71 -7.72
CA TYR A 422 -10.39 3.84 -7.60
C TYR A 422 -11.28 4.28 -6.44
N LEU A 423 -12.60 4.22 -6.65
CA LEU A 423 -13.58 4.35 -5.57
C LEU A 423 -13.48 3.11 -4.66
N PHE A 424 -12.36 3.01 -3.97
CA PHE A 424 -12.01 1.90 -3.11
C PHE A 424 -12.27 2.29 -1.65
N GLY A 425 -13.03 1.52 -0.93
CA GLY A 425 -13.37 1.88 0.43
C GLY A 425 -13.57 0.69 1.33
N GLY A 426 -13.24 0.92 2.59
CA GLY A 426 -13.48 0.01 3.70
C GLY A 426 -13.41 0.77 5.01
N ARG A 427 -13.94 0.20 6.08
CA ARG A 427 -13.83 0.77 7.42
C ARG A 427 -12.65 0.16 8.14
N SER A 428 -11.74 1.01 8.60
CA SER A 428 -10.70 0.64 9.56
C SER A 428 -11.29 0.47 10.96
N TRP A 429 -11.04 -0.69 11.55
CA TRP A 429 -11.20 -0.92 12.97
C TRP A 429 -9.84 -1.30 13.53
N GLY A 430 -9.10 -0.32 14.01
CA GLY A 430 -7.80 -0.51 14.64
C GLY A 430 -6.67 -0.87 13.67
N SER A 431 -5.47 -0.50 14.03
CA SER A 431 -4.22 -0.96 13.42
C SER A 431 -3.41 -1.69 14.48
N SER A 432 -2.78 -2.80 14.10
CA SER A 432 -1.71 -3.40 14.88
C SER A 432 -0.40 -2.67 14.59
N ALA A 433 0.50 -2.63 15.55
CA ALA A 433 1.85 -2.07 15.35
C ALA A 433 2.66 -2.84 14.27
N THR A 434 2.24 -4.05 13.94
CA THR A 434 2.88 -4.94 12.95
C THR A 434 2.09 -5.07 11.65
N ALA A 435 0.95 -4.38 11.53
CA ALA A 435 0.15 -4.42 10.31
C ALA A 435 0.71 -3.48 9.24
N GLY A 436 0.66 -3.92 7.98
CA GLY A 436 0.99 -3.08 6.82
C GLY A 436 -0.01 -1.94 6.64
N GLN A 437 0.46 -0.83 6.13
CA GLN A 437 -0.37 0.34 5.83
C GLN A 437 -0.97 0.20 4.43
N ASN A 438 -2.21 0.63 4.26
CA ASN A 438 -2.78 0.84 2.94
C ASN A 438 -2.14 2.07 2.28
N PRO A 439 -2.08 2.14 0.94
CA PRO A 439 -1.75 3.38 0.24
C PRO A 439 -2.74 4.49 0.60
N GLN A 440 -2.33 5.74 0.41
CA GLN A 440 -3.18 6.88 0.66
C GLN A 440 -4.45 6.80 -0.19
N GLY A 441 -5.62 6.89 0.44
CA GLY A 441 -6.90 6.78 -0.26
C GLY A 441 -7.33 8.09 -0.90
N GLY A 442 -8.06 8.00 -2.03
CA GLY A 442 -8.57 9.15 -2.76
C GLY A 442 -7.69 9.57 -3.93
N ALA A 443 -7.88 10.80 -4.44
CA ALA A 443 -7.05 11.37 -5.48
C ALA A 443 -5.82 12.04 -4.84
N VAL A 444 -4.66 11.43 -5.02
CA VAL A 444 -3.39 11.97 -4.56
C VAL A 444 -2.86 12.94 -5.61
N VAL A 445 -2.65 14.17 -5.21
CA VAL A 445 -2.15 15.26 -6.06
C VAL A 445 -0.76 15.63 -5.61
N TYR A 446 0.20 15.62 -6.53
CA TYR A 446 1.54 16.10 -6.27
C TYR A 446 1.75 17.47 -6.91
N TYR A 447 2.48 18.34 -6.21
CA TYR A 447 2.92 19.62 -6.73
C TYR A 447 4.34 19.94 -6.28
N TYR A 448 5.07 20.71 -7.09
CA TYR A 448 6.44 21.12 -6.84
C TYR A 448 6.52 22.61 -6.62
N LEU A 449 7.30 23.03 -5.64
CA LEU A 449 7.65 24.42 -5.33
C LEU A 449 9.17 24.53 -5.34
N ALA A 450 9.73 25.45 -6.14
CA ALA A 450 11.18 25.65 -6.20
C ALA A 450 11.74 26.25 -4.90
N GLU A 451 10.94 27.08 -4.22
CA GLU A 451 11.28 27.76 -2.95
C GLU A 451 10.06 27.73 -2.04
N ASP A 452 10.24 28.06 -0.75
CA ASP A 452 9.11 28.25 0.19
C ASP A 452 8.20 29.36 -0.34
N GLU A 453 6.88 29.15 -0.31
CA GLU A 453 5.89 30.05 -0.90
C GLU A 453 5.18 30.88 0.17
N ASP A 454 5.31 32.20 0.10
CA ASP A 454 4.68 33.13 1.03
C ASP A 454 3.20 33.37 0.72
N GLN A 455 2.80 33.25 -0.55
CA GLN A 455 1.41 33.38 -0.98
C GLN A 455 0.61 32.14 -0.61
N GLU A 456 -0.72 32.27 -0.62
CA GLU A 456 -1.60 31.14 -0.40
C GLU A 456 -1.50 30.13 -1.55
N ILE A 457 -1.26 28.86 -1.24
CA ILE A 457 -1.44 27.77 -2.18
C ILE A 457 -2.85 27.23 -1.99
N LYS A 458 -3.60 27.08 -3.09
CA LYS A 458 -4.95 26.54 -3.08
C LYS A 458 -5.09 25.44 -4.13
N LEU A 459 -5.70 24.32 -3.74
CA LEU A 459 -6.15 23.26 -4.64
C LEU A 459 -7.67 23.23 -4.67
N GLU A 460 -8.26 23.35 -5.86
CA GLU A 460 -9.69 23.18 -6.09
C GLU A 460 -9.97 21.93 -6.90
N PHE A 461 -10.85 21.08 -6.40
CA PHE A 461 -11.34 19.92 -7.13
C PHE A 461 -12.70 20.27 -7.72
N VAL A 462 -12.87 19.97 -9.00
CA VAL A 462 -13.99 20.45 -9.83
C VAL A 462 -14.65 19.25 -10.51
N ASP A 463 -15.99 19.22 -10.55
CA ASP A 463 -16.75 18.16 -11.24
C ASP A 463 -16.95 18.47 -12.73
N MET A 464 -17.53 17.52 -13.47
CA MET A 464 -17.80 17.63 -14.92
C MET A 464 -18.70 18.83 -15.31
N ARG A 465 -19.34 19.51 -14.33
CA ARG A 465 -20.20 20.68 -14.54
C ARG A 465 -19.46 21.97 -14.24
N ASP A 466 -18.15 21.90 -14.07
CA ASP A 466 -17.29 23.01 -13.66
C ASP A 466 -17.68 23.59 -12.28
N GLN A 467 -18.21 22.76 -11.39
CA GLN A 467 -18.55 23.16 -10.02
C GLN A 467 -17.41 22.72 -9.08
N VAL A 468 -16.90 23.67 -8.31
CA VAL A 468 -15.94 23.38 -7.25
C VAL A 468 -16.63 22.50 -6.21
N VAL A 469 -16.15 21.26 -6.08
CA VAL A 469 -16.67 20.28 -5.14
C VAL A 469 -15.89 20.27 -3.83
N GLN A 470 -14.62 20.69 -3.86
CA GLN A 470 -13.80 20.81 -2.66
C GLN A 470 -12.66 21.80 -2.91
N SER A 471 -12.24 22.48 -1.84
CA SER A 471 -11.10 23.40 -1.88
C SER A 471 -10.26 23.25 -0.62
N TYR A 472 -8.95 23.30 -0.78
CA TYR A 472 -7.96 23.21 0.30
C TYR A 472 -6.95 24.35 0.15
N SER A 473 -6.43 24.82 1.28
CA SER A 473 -5.56 26.00 1.37
C SER A 473 -4.36 25.73 2.26
N SER A 474 -3.24 26.43 2.00
CA SER A 474 -2.08 26.47 2.90
C SER A 474 -2.29 27.41 4.08
N LYS A 475 -3.24 28.33 4.03
CA LYS A 475 -3.55 29.32 5.08
C LYS A 475 -4.71 28.91 5.98
N GLU A 476 -5.48 27.90 5.59
CA GLU A 476 -6.65 27.40 6.31
C GLU A 476 -6.56 25.87 6.50
N ASP A 477 -7.03 25.38 7.64
CA ASP A 477 -7.20 23.94 7.82
C ASP A 477 -8.41 23.42 6.99
N TRP A 478 -8.54 22.10 6.90
CA TRP A 478 -9.64 21.46 6.17
C TRP A 478 -11.08 21.88 6.63
N ARG A 479 -11.18 22.64 7.72
CA ARG A 479 -12.44 23.22 8.24
C ARG A 479 -12.60 24.71 7.90
N GLY A 480 -11.71 25.27 7.07
CA GLY A 480 -11.69 26.69 6.73
C GLY A 480 -11.33 27.58 7.93
N ARG A 481 -10.51 27.10 8.84
CA ARG A 481 -10.01 27.89 9.97
C ARG A 481 -8.56 28.27 9.72
N PRO A 482 -8.16 29.50 10.04
CA PRO A 482 -6.77 29.91 9.89
C PRO A 482 -5.84 28.93 10.61
N VAL A 483 -4.78 28.52 9.94
CA VAL A 483 -3.71 27.75 10.52
C VAL A 483 -3.07 28.57 11.64
N ARG A 484 -3.17 28.12 12.87
CA ARG A 484 -2.51 28.75 14.00
C ARG A 484 -1.14 28.10 14.16
N GLU A 485 -0.09 28.91 14.19
CA GLU A 485 1.20 28.45 14.68
C GLU A 485 1.00 27.85 16.08
N SER A 486 1.31 26.58 16.23
CA SER A 486 1.21 25.86 17.50
C SER A 486 2.37 26.32 18.40
N ALA A 487 2.13 27.33 19.23
CA ALA A 487 3.10 27.89 20.14
C ALA A 487 3.36 27.07 21.41
N LEU A 488 2.99 25.78 21.47
CA LEU A 488 3.20 24.96 22.68
C LEU A 488 3.58 23.50 22.32
N PHE A 489 4.83 23.18 22.65
CA PHE A 489 5.44 21.83 22.77
C PHE A 489 5.83 21.13 21.47
N HIS A 490 7.01 21.32 21.03
CA HIS A 490 8.13 20.53 20.54
C HIS A 490 8.95 21.33 19.53
N GLU A 491 10.20 21.56 19.87
CA GLU A 491 11.20 22.31 19.08
C GLU A 491 11.80 21.49 17.91
N ASP A 492 11.26 20.33 17.59
CA ASP A 492 11.77 19.49 16.49
C ASP A 492 10.61 18.97 15.63
N GLU A 493 10.58 19.43 14.40
CA GLU A 493 9.69 19.17 13.28
C GLU A 493 8.48 20.12 13.14
N GLU A 494 8.62 21.09 12.23
CA GLU A 494 7.54 21.84 11.63
C GLU A 494 6.65 20.92 10.78
N GLN A 495 5.76 20.16 11.41
CA GLN A 495 4.69 19.47 10.69
C GLN A 495 3.60 20.48 10.37
N ALA A 496 3.30 20.64 9.08
CA ALA A 496 2.10 21.38 8.66
C ALA A 496 0.87 20.87 9.43
N PRO A 497 -0.04 21.75 9.87
CA PRO A 497 -1.25 21.34 10.56
C PRO A 497 -2.01 20.31 9.72
N ARG A 498 -2.47 19.23 10.34
CA ARG A 498 -3.19 18.17 9.63
C ARG A 498 -4.33 18.75 8.80
N GLY A 499 -4.26 18.58 7.48
CA GLY A 499 -5.29 18.96 6.54
C GLY A 499 -5.11 20.32 5.87
N SER A 500 -3.98 21.02 6.05
CA SER A 500 -3.56 22.15 5.23
C SER A 500 -2.59 21.73 4.14
N LEU A 501 -2.53 22.51 3.06
CA LEU A 501 -1.50 22.30 2.02
C LEU A 501 -0.14 22.78 2.56
N SER A 502 0.93 22.16 2.11
CA SER A 502 2.29 22.59 2.41
C SER A 502 2.70 23.75 1.49
N ASP A 503 3.33 24.76 2.06
CA ASP A 503 3.94 25.88 1.34
C ASP A 503 5.48 25.78 1.26
N LYS A 504 6.04 24.63 1.63
CA LYS A 504 7.49 24.38 1.66
C LYS A 504 8.05 24.00 0.31
N ALA A 505 9.30 24.38 0.07
CA ALA A 505 10.06 23.99 -1.13
C ALA A 505 10.12 22.47 -1.32
N GLY A 506 10.22 22.01 -2.55
CA GLY A 506 10.33 20.61 -2.93
C GLY A 506 9.03 20.00 -3.42
N LEU A 507 9.00 18.68 -3.46
CA LEU A 507 7.84 17.89 -3.85
C LEU A 507 6.87 17.77 -2.67
N GLN A 508 5.63 18.19 -2.88
CA GLN A 508 4.55 18.16 -1.91
C GLN A 508 3.42 17.27 -2.41
N SER A 509 2.62 16.72 -1.49
CA SER A 509 1.45 15.93 -1.86
C SER A 509 0.23 16.27 -0.99
N TYR A 510 -0.94 16.09 -1.59
CA TYR A 510 -2.22 16.21 -0.88
C TYR A 510 -3.23 15.21 -1.47
N ALA A 511 -4.02 14.53 -0.62
CA ALA A 511 -5.05 13.63 -1.07
C ALA A 511 -6.46 14.18 -0.83
N TRP A 512 -7.24 14.29 -1.89
CA TRP A 512 -8.67 14.46 -1.77
C TRP A 512 -9.35 13.13 -1.53
N GLY A 513 -10.07 13.00 -0.39
CA GLY A 513 -10.73 11.75 0.01
C GLY A 513 -11.96 11.35 -0.83
N LEU A 514 -12.17 11.97 -1.98
CA LEU A 514 -13.30 11.79 -2.88
C LEU A 514 -14.67 12.12 -2.22
N ASP A 515 -14.66 13.02 -1.27
CA ASP A 515 -15.87 13.46 -0.59
C ASP A 515 -16.25 14.88 -1.02
N TYR A 516 -17.56 15.10 -1.25
CA TYR A 516 -18.15 16.42 -1.40
C TYR A 516 -18.26 17.12 -0.03
N PRO A 517 -18.52 18.44 0.01
CA PRO A 517 -18.68 19.16 1.27
C PRO A 517 -19.76 18.55 2.15
N GLY A 518 -19.48 18.52 3.43
CA GLY A 518 -20.45 18.14 4.45
C GLY A 518 -21.47 19.22 4.74
N VAL A 519 -22.36 18.95 5.68
CA VAL A 519 -23.37 19.91 6.13
C VAL A 519 -22.81 20.82 7.23
N THR A 520 -23.38 22.01 7.37
CA THR A 520 -23.08 22.94 8.46
C THR A 520 -23.21 22.25 9.82
N ASN A 521 -22.22 22.39 10.67
CA ASN A 521 -22.29 21.91 12.05
C ASN A 521 -23.16 22.85 12.91
N ILE A 522 -23.81 22.27 13.93
CA ILE A 522 -24.54 23.05 14.92
C ILE A 522 -23.52 23.76 15.84
N ASN A 523 -23.72 25.06 16.08
CA ASN A 523 -22.90 25.82 17.01
C ASN A 523 -23.07 25.27 18.43
N GLY A 524 -21.93 25.06 19.13
CA GLY A 524 -21.89 24.42 20.43
C GLY A 524 -21.91 22.90 20.34
N ARG A 525 -22.55 22.24 21.31
CA ARG A 525 -22.56 20.77 21.39
C ARG A 525 -23.45 20.16 20.31
N GLN A 526 -22.92 19.21 19.57
CA GLN A 526 -23.64 18.40 18.60
C GLN A 526 -23.42 16.92 18.91
N ILE A 527 -24.49 16.19 19.19
CA ILE A 527 -24.47 14.75 19.39
C ILE A 527 -25.32 14.11 18.31
N LEU A 528 -24.71 13.23 17.54
CA LEU A 528 -25.35 12.46 16.48
C LEU A 528 -25.10 10.96 16.74
N TRP A 529 -26.15 10.26 17.11
CA TRP A 529 -26.09 8.80 17.25
C TRP A 529 -26.25 8.13 15.89
N ALA A 530 -25.25 7.31 15.50
CA ALA A 530 -25.21 6.60 14.21
C ALA A 530 -25.36 7.53 12.98
N GLY A 531 -25.19 8.83 13.17
CA GLY A 531 -25.30 9.83 12.11
C GLY A 531 -23.96 10.50 11.80
N SER A 532 -23.86 11.09 10.60
CA SER A 532 -22.68 11.81 10.11
C SER A 532 -23.09 13.10 9.40
N THR A 533 -22.26 14.12 9.52
CA THR A 533 -22.38 15.40 8.77
C THR A 533 -21.48 15.44 7.53
N ALA A 534 -20.72 14.40 7.23
CA ALA A 534 -19.86 14.32 6.05
C ALA A 534 -20.66 14.43 4.74
N GLY A 535 -20.01 14.86 3.65
CA GLY A 535 -20.58 14.88 2.32
C GLY A 535 -20.81 13.50 1.72
N PRO A 536 -21.48 13.43 0.55
CA PRO A 536 -21.51 12.21 -0.25
C PRO A 536 -20.14 11.95 -0.86
N ARG A 537 -19.85 10.69 -1.15
CA ARG A 537 -18.69 10.33 -1.97
C ARG A 537 -18.90 10.74 -3.42
N ALA A 538 -17.82 11.15 -4.08
CA ALA A 538 -17.79 11.36 -5.51
C ALA A 538 -18.23 10.10 -6.25
N VAL A 539 -18.93 10.27 -7.36
CA VAL A 539 -19.26 9.15 -8.26
C VAL A 539 -18.15 8.96 -9.29
N PRO A 540 -17.94 7.75 -9.84
CA PRO A 540 -17.02 7.55 -10.94
C PRO A 540 -17.27 8.48 -12.11
N GLY A 541 -16.21 9.05 -12.68
CA GLY A 541 -16.25 10.04 -13.75
C GLY A 541 -15.07 11.00 -13.71
N THR A 542 -15.02 11.93 -14.66
CA THR A 542 -13.93 12.90 -14.80
C THR A 542 -14.05 14.04 -13.79
N TYR A 543 -12.93 14.37 -13.18
CA TYR A 543 -12.74 15.50 -12.26
C TYR A 543 -11.51 16.30 -12.69
N THR A 544 -11.44 17.54 -12.25
CA THR A 544 -10.30 18.41 -12.53
C THR A 544 -9.75 18.92 -11.20
N VAL A 545 -8.41 18.95 -11.06
CA VAL A 545 -7.74 19.68 -10.00
C VAL A 545 -7.12 20.95 -10.56
N ARG A 546 -7.34 22.08 -9.89
CA ARG A 546 -6.75 23.39 -10.19
C ARG A 546 -5.86 23.82 -9.05
N MET A 547 -4.64 24.24 -9.36
CA MET A 547 -3.69 24.79 -8.40
C MET A 547 -3.54 26.30 -8.61
N TYR A 548 -3.69 27.03 -7.52
CA TYR A 548 -3.48 28.48 -7.48
C TYR A 548 -2.35 28.83 -6.53
N VAL A 549 -1.60 29.89 -6.87
CA VAL A 549 -0.67 30.57 -5.98
C VAL A 549 -1.16 32.04 -5.88
N GLY A 550 -1.60 32.43 -4.70
CA GLY A 550 -2.42 33.65 -4.57
C GLY A 550 -3.68 33.55 -5.43
N ASP A 551 -3.87 34.52 -6.32
CA ASP A 551 -5.00 34.56 -7.27
C ASP A 551 -4.67 33.98 -8.66
N GLU A 552 -3.42 33.53 -8.90
CA GLU A 552 -2.95 33.03 -10.19
C GLU A 552 -3.18 31.53 -10.32
N LEU A 553 -3.85 31.10 -11.41
CA LEU A 553 -3.96 29.69 -11.79
C LEU A 553 -2.63 29.21 -12.39
N VAL A 554 -1.88 28.38 -11.65
CA VAL A 554 -0.57 27.88 -12.06
C VAL A 554 -0.61 26.50 -12.69
N GLY A 555 -1.71 25.76 -12.51
CA GLY A 555 -1.88 24.43 -13.11
C GLY A 555 -3.33 23.94 -13.05
N GLU A 556 -3.71 23.17 -14.10
CA GLU A 556 -5.00 22.48 -14.18
C GLU A 556 -4.76 21.07 -14.78
N LYS A 557 -5.32 20.04 -14.15
CA LYS A 557 -5.16 18.64 -14.54
C LYS A 557 -6.46 17.87 -14.39
N GLU A 558 -6.80 17.06 -15.39
CA GLU A 558 -7.93 16.14 -15.34
C GLU A 558 -7.50 14.76 -14.85
N PHE A 559 -8.41 14.06 -14.16
CA PHE A 559 -8.27 12.65 -13.76
C PHE A 559 -9.64 11.98 -13.68
N GLU A 560 -9.67 10.66 -13.77
CA GLU A 560 -10.89 9.86 -13.72
C GLU A 560 -11.02 9.13 -12.38
N VAL A 561 -12.07 9.39 -11.62
CA VAL A 561 -12.45 8.54 -10.49
C VAL A 561 -13.04 7.25 -11.06
N LYS A 562 -12.34 6.13 -10.87
CA LYS A 562 -12.73 4.81 -11.38
C LYS A 562 -13.59 4.04 -10.38
N LYS A 563 -14.55 3.27 -10.91
CA LYS A 563 -15.29 2.30 -10.12
C LYS A 563 -14.38 1.15 -9.70
N ASP A 564 -14.48 0.67 -8.45
CA ASP A 564 -13.81 -0.56 -8.01
C ASP A 564 -14.20 -1.72 -8.96
N PRO A 565 -13.24 -2.37 -9.63
CA PRO A 565 -13.51 -3.45 -10.61
C PRO A 565 -14.30 -4.62 -10.01
N ARG A 566 -14.18 -4.87 -8.71
CA ARG A 566 -14.89 -5.95 -8.00
C ARG A 566 -16.40 -5.70 -7.86
N LEU A 567 -16.85 -4.47 -8.10
CA LEU A 567 -18.26 -4.09 -8.03
C LEU A 567 -18.97 -4.33 -9.39
N GLU A 568 -18.80 -5.50 -9.99
CA GLU A 568 -19.38 -5.84 -11.28
C GLU A 568 -20.91 -5.67 -11.33
N GLN A 569 -21.59 -6.05 -10.23
CA GLN A 569 -23.04 -6.01 -10.10
C GLN A 569 -23.61 -4.61 -9.84
N ILE A 570 -22.76 -3.61 -9.59
CA ILE A 570 -23.17 -2.23 -9.28
C ILE A 570 -23.01 -1.39 -10.54
N SER A 571 -24.13 -0.83 -11.03
CA SER A 571 -24.12 0.06 -12.19
C SER A 571 -23.72 1.48 -11.81
N GLN A 572 -23.26 2.26 -12.79
CA GLN A 572 -23.03 3.70 -12.62
C GLN A 572 -24.32 4.43 -12.15
N GLU A 573 -25.48 4.03 -12.67
CA GLU A 573 -26.78 4.58 -12.29
C GLU A 573 -27.09 4.34 -10.79
N ASP A 574 -26.70 3.18 -10.24
CA ASP A 574 -26.91 2.90 -8.82
C ASP A 574 -26.09 3.83 -7.91
N LEU A 575 -24.83 4.09 -8.30
CA LEU A 575 -23.95 5.01 -7.60
C LEU A 575 -24.46 6.46 -7.69
N VAL A 576 -24.93 6.88 -8.86
CA VAL A 576 -25.54 8.21 -9.05
C VAL A 576 -26.80 8.37 -8.18
N LYS A 577 -27.69 7.36 -8.15
CA LYS A 577 -28.90 7.41 -7.30
C LYS A 577 -28.58 7.47 -5.81
N GLN A 578 -27.54 6.73 -5.38
CA GLN A 578 -27.08 6.81 -4.01
C GLN A 578 -26.57 8.21 -3.68
N PHE A 579 -25.73 8.77 -4.54
CA PHE A 579 -25.19 10.12 -4.41
C PHE A 579 -26.30 11.19 -4.34
N GLU A 580 -27.28 11.15 -5.26
CA GLU A 580 -28.40 12.07 -5.30
C GLU A 580 -29.25 12.04 -4.04
N LEU A 581 -29.55 10.85 -3.52
CA LEU A 581 -30.32 10.72 -2.27
C LEU A 581 -29.52 11.23 -1.08
N VAL A 582 -28.21 10.94 -0.99
CA VAL A 582 -27.35 11.47 0.07
C VAL A 582 -27.27 13.00 -0.01
N GLN A 583 -27.11 13.58 -1.21
CA GLN A 583 -27.14 15.04 -1.38
C GLN A 583 -28.49 15.65 -0.95
N THR A 584 -29.59 15.02 -1.31
CA THR A 584 -30.93 15.48 -0.95
C THR A 584 -31.12 15.47 0.57
N ILE A 585 -30.69 14.42 1.26
CA ILE A 585 -30.73 14.34 2.73
C ILE A 585 -29.81 15.39 3.35
N ASN A 586 -28.60 15.58 2.81
CA ASN A 586 -27.65 16.58 3.30
C ASN A 586 -28.19 18.00 3.16
N ALA A 587 -28.83 18.32 2.04
CA ALA A 587 -29.47 19.64 1.86
C ALA A 587 -30.55 19.92 2.91
N LYS A 588 -31.38 18.90 3.25
CA LYS A 588 -32.40 19.02 4.29
C LYS A 588 -31.76 19.13 5.69
N LEU A 589 -30.74 18.36 5.97
CA LEU A 589 -30.01 18.40 7.23
C LEU A 589 -29.25 19.73 7.41
N ASP A 590 -28.65 20.27 6.35
CA ASP A 590 -27.97 21.56 6.35
C ASP A 590 -28.94 22.72 6.64
N SER A 591 -30.11 22.73 5.97
CA SER A 591 -31.17 23.67 6.26
C SER A 591 -31.63 23.62 7.71
N THR A 592 -31.71 22.39 8.27
CA THR A 592 -32.08 22.17 9.67
C THR A 592 -31.02 22.70 10.64
N HIS A 593 -29.75 22.45 10.38
CA HIS A 593 -28.63 22.92 11.23
C HIS A 593 -28.48 24.46 11.15
N LYS A 594 -28.63 25.06 9.96
CA LYS A 594 -28.65 26.51 9.77
C LYS A 594 -29.79 27.15 10.55
N ALA A 595 -30.99 26.55 10.53
CA ALA A 595 -32.15 27.01 11.29
C ALA A 595 -31.89 26.98 12.81
N ILE A 596 -31.30 25.88 13.32
CA ILE A 596 -30.93 25.75 14.74
C ILE A 596 -29.91 26.83 15.15
N ASN A 597 -28.87 27.02 14.33
CA ASN A 597 -27.86 28.06 14.57
C ASN A 597 -28.46 29.44 14.60
N LYS A 598 -29.37 29.76 13.66
CA LYS A 598 -30.08 31.02 13.60
C LYS A 598 -30.98 31.25 14.82
N ILE A 599 -31.70 30.20 15.29
CA ILE A 599 -32.48 30.25 16.53
C ILE A 599 -31.58 30.64 17.71
N ARG A 600 -30.43 30.00 17.84
CA ARG A 600 -29.47 30.23 18.95
C ARG A 600 -28.95 31.68 18.94
N SER A 601 -28.52 32.16 17.76
CA SER A 601 -28.04 33.52 17.58
C SER A 601 -29.10 34.55 17.95
N VAL A 602 -30.31 34.44 17.37
CA VAL A 602 -31.39 35.40 17.62
C VAL A 602 -31.85 35.39 19.10
N ARG A 603 -31.87 34.22 19.74
CA ARG A 603 -32.17 34.16 21.18
C ARG A 603 -31.17 34.90 22.04
N GLU A 604 -29.89 34.82 21.69
CA GLU A 604 -28.85 35.57 22.41
C GLU A 604 -29.00 37.08 22.21
N GLU A 605 -29.18 37.50 20.97
CA GLU A 605 -29.45 38.91 20.63
C GLU A 605 -30.69 39.46 21.40
N LEU A 606 -31.79 38.69 21.44
CA LEU A 606 -33.00 39.11 22.18
C LEU A 606 -32.75 39.17 23.70
N ARG A 607 -31.96 38.28 24.28
CA ARG A 607 -31.60 38.36 25.71
C ARG A 607 -30.77 39.61 26.04
N GLU A 608 -29.84 39.95 25.20
CA GLU A 608 -29.01 41.17 25.35
C GLU A 608 -29.89 42.42 25.25
N GLN A 609 -30.78 42.48 24.21
CA GLN A 609 -31.67 43.61 24.04
C GLN A 609 -32.67 43.76 25.20
N MET A 610 -33.25 42.66 25.68
CA MET A 610 -34.16 42.69 26.85
C MET A 610 -33.46 43.18 28.11
N GLY A 611 -32.16 42.87 28.26
CA GLY A 611 -31.35 43.34 29.41
C GLY A 611 -31.17 44.89 29.42
N SER A 612 -31.23 45.51 28.26
CA SER A 612 -31.07 46.97 28.10
C SER A 612 -32.39 47.79 28.16
N LEU A 613 -33.56 47.11 28.13
CA LEU A 613 -34.86 47.79 28.16
C LEU A 613 -35.18 48.41 29.53
N GLY A 614 -35.80 49.59 29.52
CA GLY A 614 -36.32 50.28 30.69
C GLY A 614 -37.49 49.54 31.37
N VAL A 615 -38.10 50.19 32.42
CA VAL A 615 -39.21 49.61 33.19
C VAL A 615 -40.60 50.17 32.81
N ASP A 616 -40.67 50.95 31.76
CA ASP A 616 -41.90 51.55 31.24
C ASP A 616 -42.83 50.52 30.56
N GLU A 617 -44.08 50.88 30.30
CA GLU A 617 -45.11 49.99 29.75
C GLU A 617 -44.76 49.52 28.31
N SER A 618 -44.12 50.39 27.51
CA SER A 618 -43.66 50.00 26.17
C SER A 618 -42.56 49.00 26.21
N SER A 619 -41.61 49.15 27.11
CA SER A 619 -40.51 48.17 27.37
C SER A 619 -41.05 46.83 27.91
N LYS A 620 -42.13 46.84 28.70
CA LYS A 620 -42.80 45.63 29.18
C LYS A 620 -43.45 44.86 28.01
N ALA A 621 -44.19 45.55 27.14
CA ALA A 621 -44.81 44.92 25.96
C ALA A 621 -43.74 44.28 25.02
N LEU A 622 -42.60 44.97 24.82
CA LEU A 622 -41.50 44.45 24.04
C LEU A 622 -40.90 43.19 24.68
N ARG A 623 -40.71 43.15 26.02
CA ARG A 623 -40.23 41.97 26.72
C ARG A 623 -41.18 40.79 26.59
N GLU A 624 -42.47 41.01 26.77
CA GLU A 624 -43.48 39.94 26.64
C GLU A 624 -43.48 39.34 25.23
N ARG A 625 -43.35 40.18 24.20
CA ARG A 625 -43.25 39.78 22.80
C ARG A 625 -41.96 38.99 22.53
N ALA A 626 -40.80 39.47 23.01
CA ALA A 626 -39.53 38.76 22.88
C ALA A 626 -39.56 37.40 23.62
N GLN A 627 -40.17 37.32 24.80
CA GLN A 627 -40.33 36.07 25.54
C GLN A 627 -41.20 35.07 24.80
N ALA A 628 -42.31 35.50 24.20
CA ALA A 628 -43.19 34.67 23.39
C ALA A 628 -42.44 34.12 22.17
N MET A 629 -41.70 34.99 21.47
CA MET A 629 -40.86 34.58 20.34
C MET A 629 -39.78 33.58 20.74
N MET A 630 -39.05 33.81 21.84
CA MET A 630 -38.03 32.89 22.35
C MET A 630 -38.63 31.54 22.75
N LYS A 631 -39.82 31.52 23.34
CA LYS A 631 -40.51 30.28 23.68
C LYS A 631 -40.87 29.47 22.41
N ALA A 632 -41.47 30.12 21.40
CA ALA A 632 -41.80 29.48 20.14
C ALA A 632 -40.55 28.92 19.42
N MET A 633 -39.43 29.66 19.42
CA MET A 633 -38.17 29.21 18.88
C MET A 633 -37.60 28.03 19.67
N THR A 634 -37.72 27.98 20.99
CA THR A 634 -37.28 26.87 21.83
C THR A 634 -38.04 25.58 21.51
N GLU A 635 -39.35 25.66 21.35
CA GLU A 635 -40.19 24.51 20.95
C GLU A 635 -39.78 23.95 19.59
N ILE A 636 -39.44 24.82 18.64
CA ILE A 636 -38.94 24.40 17.32
C ILE A 636 -37.57 23.75 17.45
N GLU A 637 -36.64 24.35 18.18
CA GLU A 637 -35.29 23.78 18.39
C GLU A 637 -35.36 22.39 19.04
N GLU A 638 -36.19 22.23 20.11
CA GLU A 638 -36.34 20.95 20.80
C GLU A 638 -36.97 19.85 19.92
N ALA A 639 -37.73 20.20 18.90
CA ALA A 639 -38.21 19.24 17.90
C ALA A 639 -37.15 18.89 16.87
N LEU A 640 -36.29 19.81 16.49
CA LEU A 640 -35.24 19.64 15.49
C LEU A 640 -34.01 18.95 16.06
N VAL A 641 -33.58 19.31 17.28
CA VAL A 641 -32.36 18.76 17.93
C VAL A 641 -32.59 18.39 19.38
N GLN A 642 -31.92 17.36 19.86
CA GLN A 642 -31.97 16.99 21.29
C GLN A 642 -31.06 17.94 22.09
N THR A 643 -31.70 18.80 22.90
CA THR A 643 -31.03 19.85 23.68
C THR A 643 -30.56 19.37 25.06
N LYS A 644 -31.06 18.21 25.55
CA LYS A 644 -30.80 17.69 26.88
C LYS A 644 -29.63 16.69 26.94
N ALA A 645 -29.24 16.14 25.80
CA ALA A 645 -28.13 15.19 25.75
C ALA A 645 -26.79 15.93 25.90
N GLU A 646 -25.94 15.46 26.80
CA GLU A 646 -24.63 16.00 27.09
C GLU A 646 -23.48 15.06 26.66
N ALA A 647 -23.74 13.77 26.59
CA ALA A 647 -22.83 12.72 26.14
C ALA A 647 -23.47 11.84 25.05
N THR A 648 -22.67 11.11 24.32
CA THR A 648 -23.14 10.24 23.22
C THR A 648 -24.15 9.19 23.70
N GLN A 649 -24.00 8.67 24.91
CA GLN A 649 -24.91 7.65 25.49
C GLN A 649 -26.20 8.22 26.06
N ASP A 650 -26.32 9.54 26.19
CA ASP A 650 -27.54 10.17 26.74
C ASP A 650 -28.77 9.98 25.85
N VAL A 651 -28.57 9.60 24.59
CA VAL A 651 -29.67 9.22 23.69
C VAL A 651 -30.51 8.06 24.20
N LEU A 652 -30.01 7.26 25.12
CA LEU A 652 -30.74 6.21 25.79
C LEU A 652 -31.82 6.75 26.73
N ASN A 653 -31.60 7.96 27.28
CA ASN A 653 -32.55 8.66 28.17
C ASN A 653 -33.30 9.78 27.43
N PHE A 654 -32.66 10.42 26.46
CA PHE A 654 -33.17 11.53 25.69
C PHE A 654 -33.26 11.18 24.21
N PRO A 655 -34.43 10.73 23.70
CA PRO A 655 -34.54 10.24 22.33
C PRO A 655 -34.06 11.26 21.29
N ILE A 656 -33.37 10.73 20.25
CA ILE A 656 -32.88 11.53 19.13
C ILE A 656 -34.00 12.29 18.42
N ARG A 657 -33.67 13.45 17.84
CA ARG A 657 -34.58 14.34 17.13
C ARG A 657 -34.34 14.30 15.63
N LEU A 658 -35.06 15.18 14.89
CA LEU A 658 -35.11 15.14 13.42
C LEU A 658 -33.74 15.29 12.75
N ASN A 659 -32.85 16.15 13.26
CA ASN A 659 -31.50 16.27 12.70
C ASN A 659 -30.74 14.97 12.78
N ASN A 660 -30.77 14.29 13.93
CA ASN A 660 -30.05 13.04 14.09
C ASN A 660 -30.70 11.92 13.27
N LYS A 661 -32.04 11.89 13.12
CA LYS A 661 -32.71 10.92 12.27
C LYS A 661 -32.34 11.08 10.80
N LEU A 662 -32.24 12.32 10.31
CA LEU A 662 -31.76 12.63 8.96
C LEU A 662 -30.28 12.22 8.80
N ALA A 663 -29.43 12.55 9.77
CA ALA A 663 -28.02 12.18 9.74
C ALA A 663 -27.80 10.65 9.79
N ALA A 664 -28.62 9.93 10.54
CA ALA A 664 -28.56 8.46 10.60
C ALA A 664 -29.08 7.81 9.31
N LEU A 665 -30.16 8.33 8.73
CA LEU A 665 -30.65 7.88 7.42
C LEU A 665 -29.58 8.10 6.35
N LYS A 666 -28.95 9.28 6.32
CA LYS A 666 -27.83 9.59 5.40
C LYS A 666 -26.70 8.56 5.55
N SER A 667 -26.30 8.26 6.78
CA SER A 667 -25.25 7.27 7.02
C SER A 667 -25.65 5.88 6.54
N THR A 668 -26.92 5.51 6.70
CA THR A 668 -27.47 4.24 6.21
C THR A 668 -27.47 4.18 4.68
N VAL A 669 -27.87 5.25 4.00
CA VAL A 669 -27.86 5.34 2.53
C VAL A 669 -26.43 5.30 2.00
N ALA A 670 -25.49 5.97 2.66
CA ALA A 670 -24.10 6.04 2.26
C ALA A 670 -23.29 4.75 2.58
N THR A 671 -23.91 3.73 3.16
CA THR A 671 -23.25 2.45 3.46
C THR A 671 -23.14 1.61 2.18
N GLY A 672 -21.89 1.20 1.83
CA GLY A 672 -21.62 0.42 0.62
C GLY A 672 -21.79 1.22 -0.67
N TYR A 673 -22.11 0.54 -1.75
CA TYR A 673 -22.16 1.09 -3.11
C TYR A 673 -23.47 0.74 -3.86
N GLY A 674 -24.47 0.26 -3.14
CA GLY A 674 -25.71 -0.19 -3.75
C GLY A 674 -26.73 0.93 -4.02
N ARG A 675 -27.67 0.67 -4.95
CA ARG A 675 -28.84 1.52 -5.18
C ARG A 675 -29.63 1.68 -3.86
N PRO A 676 -30.09 2.90 -3.52
CA PRO A 676 -30.94 3.09 -2.36
C PRO A 676 -32.25 2.28 -2.45
N THR A 677 -32.67 1.77 -1.32
CA THR A 677 -33.92 1.00 -1.23
C THR A 677 -35.16 1.87 -1.25
N ALA A 678 -36.30 1.32 -1.66
CA ALA A 678 -37.59 2.04 -1.59
C ALA A 678 -37.89 2.56 -0.18
N GLN A 679 -37.50 1.81 0.87
CA GLN A 679 -37.68 2.20 2.27
C GLN A 679 -36.83 3.42 2.65
N GLN A 680 -35.61 3.54 2.11
CA GLN A 680 -34.75 4.72 2.36
C GLN A 680 -35.38 5.98 1.77
N TYR A 681 -35.95 5.92 0.58
CA TYR A 681 -36.72 7.04 0.00
C TYR A 681 -37.96 7.37 0.83
N ALA A 682 -38.76 6.38 1.20
CA ALA A 682 -39.98 6.59 2.01
C ALA A 682 -39.67 7.20 3.39
N VAL A 683 -38.60 6.75 4.06
CA VAL A 683 -38.15 7.34 5.34
C VAL A 683 -37.69 8.77 5.15
N TYR A 684 -36.99 9.08 4.04
CA TYR A 684 -36.58 10.45 3.74
C TYR A 684 -37.83 11.36 3.56
N GLU A 685 -38.82 10.94 2.79
CA GLU A 685 -40.06 11.71 2.56
C GLU A 685 -40.78 11.99 3.90
N ASP A 686 -40.94 10.99 4.76
CA ASP A 686 -41.54 11.14 6.09
C ASP A 686 -40.76 12.13 6.97
N LEU A 687 -39.45 12.00 7.03
CA LEU A 687 -38.61 12.90 7.83
C LEU A 687 -38.57 14.32 7.25
N ALA A 688 -38.56 14.48 5.93
CA ALA A 688 -38.54 15.75 5.27
C ALA A 688 -39.87 16.54 5.57
N VAL A 689 -41.03 15.89 5.43
CA VAL A 689 -42.34 16.47 5.79
C VAL A 689 -42.36 16.92 7.24
N LYS A 690 -41.94 16.07 8.18
CA LYS A 690 -41.85 16.40 9.62
C LYS A 690 -40.93 17.58 9.90
N THR A 691 -39.81 17.65 9.21
CA THR A 691 -38.83 18.76 9.36
C THR A 691 -39.43 20.08 8.81
N ASP A 692 -40.08 20.03 7.62
CA ASP A 692 -40.62 21.18 6.95
C ASP A 692 -41.76 21.86 7.75
N VAL A 693 -42.51 21.15 8.55
CA VAL A 693 -43.46 21.70 9.51
C VAL A 693 -42.77 22.72 10.44
N HIS A 694 -41.62 22.34 11.01
CA HIS A 694 -40.91 23.21 11.93
C HIS A 694 -40.13 24.32 11.23
N LEU A 695 -39.53 24.06 10.07
CA LEU A 695 -38.87 25.12 9.27
C LEU A 695 -39.87 26.16 8.77
N THR A 696 -41.06 25.76 8.33
CA THR A 696 -42.12 26.65 7.91
C THR A 696 -42.64 27.49 9.09
N ARG A 697 -42.84 26.89 10.26
CA ARG A 697 -43.21 27.61 11.49
C ARG A 697 -42.13 28.65 11.87
N LEU A 698 -40.87 28.31 11.75
CA LEU A 698 -39.74 29.23 11.98
C LEU A 698 -39.73 30.39 10.97
N GLN A 699 -40.00 30.12 9.69
CA GLN A 699 -40.09 31.17 8.68
C GLN A 699 -41.21 32.18 8.97
N LYS A 700 -42.34 31.74 9.49
CA LYS A 700 -43.42 32.63 9.95
C LYS A 700 -42.95 33.55 11.07
N ILE A 701 -42.17 33.01 12.03
CA ILE A 701 -41.57 33.83 13.09
C ILE A 701 -40.69 34.92 12.50
N TRP A 702 -39.85 34.58 11.53
CA TRP A 702 -38.98 35.55 10.85
C TRP A 702 -39.74 36.61 10.06
N ASN A 703 -40.90 36.28 9.54
CA ASN A 703 -41.78 37.24 8.83
C ASN A 703 -42.63 38.11 9.78
N GLY A 704 -42.49 37.96 11.11
CA GLY A 704 -43.26 38.72 12.08
C GLY A 704 -44.64 38.12 12.42
N GLU A 705 -44.94 36.92 11.94
CA GLU A 705 -46.25 36.24 12.09
C GLU A 705 -46.28 35.31 13.34
N TYR A 706 -45.66 35.73 14.45
CA TYR A 706 -45.50 34.88 15.65
C TYR A 706 -46.66 34.94 16.64
N THR A 707 -47.70 35.73 16.35
CA THR A 707 -48.93 35.80 17.19
C THR A 707 -49.90 34.65 16.93
N ASP A 708 -49.77 33.95 15.80
CA ASP A 708 -50.64 32.85 15.38
C ASP A 708 -49.97 31.46 15.42
N ILE A 709 -48.87 31.30 16.20
CA ILE A 709 -48.08 30.10 16.26
C ILE A 709 -48.26 29.35 17.57
#